data_e6d23d72ad103814db9c46a14aec3f1d
#
_entry.id   e6d23d72ad103814db9c46a14aec3f1d
#
_cell.length_a   1.000
_cell.length_b   1.000
_cell.length_c   1.000
_cell.angle_alpha   90.00
_cell.angle_beta   90.00
_cell.angle_gamma   90.00
#
_symmetry.space_group_name_H-M   'P 1'
#
loop_
_entity.id
_entity.type
_entity.pdbx_description
1 polymer ?
#
loop_
_entity_poly.entity_id
_entity_poly.type
_entity_poly.pdbx_seq_one_letter_code
_entity_poly.pdbx_strand_id
1 'polypeptide(L)'
;MPTLYQRSVALFLSFVIAFQALACAWSPYMEYDMLFDRDLLFAHGKHNTSFNAWYYNQELYNSDNLRFENADSWVTFLENAYRREDIISFIYRGEAQYEAQEKELLQLRKTRLKALQAPLKESQFVACIVFALKVEQLLENYQPDPWDDEPIQIKLSDFTPLINEATAQMKANQDAFIKERYAFQLLKLYRYSKQYNPFILNFKKFFEAKETMLSYWAMEHYAGILSTLGKTAQANYYFAKVYVKCPAKRSSSYLSMKLSAPSDFEQTLALCTNNEEQMALHYIHAMQTKALALQDLKEITSKLGNHEYARVVMSHEINKLEKILLNRAQSEEDYEYQSERMRALHLLDGQVAAYLKELIELNQSLLKQDQNDAFWHLSLAYLFHLDQQLDACSEALKAIDPSTPEIQMQHDIIFIVNYLAQRQTLNEADENIIGEKLMSLNKNNPSYPYLGGEDYPMGNYINDHFMVEEYNTLNEYIFTKITERYKNLNAFMALIFSGNQFYDLCDKSAHSIEDSPTPDFQIKLTDVDRILTDLKRTPENKLSTFAASYYFGTPQYVEAEDAYRTSSVAFQLCEQQLLELKATILLRDPTQIEQALHILEALPKELTDQHYTYGSPFLYSAKTPNFNAHYENQNRIPKLTRLAFAKKVRQLISDEQNALNAFQLGVAYYNASYYGLQWDLLAYDRYYSSPNGNVDMRIAEKYLNKALSLGGLNTEQQAQAYFMLARCEQNRYTVQNGEFTESYDGNNAFSIDFNRMKRSMYMRNFEILANNYKGTASYKEIIKECKYFAYYLN
;
A
#
# COMPACT_ATOMS: atom_id res chain seq x y z
N MET A 1 -21.67 22.64 -37.64
CA MET A 1 -20.73 21.51 -37.57
C MET A 1 -19.38 22.06 -37.07
N PRO A 2 -18.82 21.59 -36.00
CA PRO A 2 -17.48 22.04 -35.55
C PRO A 2 -16.44 21.65 -36.59
N THR A 3 -15.50 22.55 -36.84
CA THR A 3 -14.43 22.33 -37.81
C THR A 3 -13.53 21.16 -37.40
N LEU A 4 -12.87 20.51 -38.34
CA LEU A 4 -11.95 19.39 -38.11
C LEU A 4 -10.91 19.74 -37.01
N TYR A 5 -10.48 21.01 -37.02
CA TYR A 5 -9.55 21.58 -36.03
C TYR A 5 -10.14 21.57 -34.61
N GLN A 6 -11.40 21.96 -34.45
CA GLN A 6 -12.07 21.94 -33.11
C GLN A 6 -12.27 20.51 -32.59
N ARG A 7 -12.48 19.53 -33.48
CA ARG A 7 -12.56 18.11 -33.12
C ARG A 7 -11.19 17.54 -32.73
N SER A 8 -10.13 17.93 -33.42
CA SER A 8 -8.76 17.52 -33.09
C SER A 8 -8.30 18.12 -31.77
N VAL A 9 -8.64 19.39 -31.49
CA VAL A 9 -8.34 20.04 -30.21
C VAL A 9 -9.18 19.41 -29.06
N ALA A 10 -10.44 19.11 -29.28
CA ALA A 10 -11.26 18.42 -28.28
C ALA A 10 -10.78 16.98 -28.03
N LEU A 11 -10.31 16.27 -29.07
CA LEU A 11 -9.71 14.94 -28.92
C LEU A 11 -8.35 15.01 -28.20
N PHE A 12 -7.54 16.02 -28.50
CA PHE A 12 -6.27 16.24 -27.84
C PHE A 12 -6.46 16.65 -26.36
N LEU A 13 -7.41 17.50 -26.06
CA LEU A 13 -7.78 17.88 -24.69
C LEU A 13 -8.35 16.68 -23.91
N SER A 14 -9.21 15.86 -24.51
CA SER A 14 -9.71 14.64 -23.85
C SER A 14 -8.60 13.61 -23.65
N PHE A 15 -7.58 13.54 -24.52
CA PHE A 15 -6.41 12.68 -24.33
C PHE A 15 -5.49 13.20 -23.23
N VAL A 16 -5.32 14.53 -23.12
CA VAL A 16 -4.52 15.16 -22.03
C VAL A 16 -5.24 15.02 -20.69
N ILE A 17 -6.57 15.18 -20.63
CA ILE A 17 -7.37 14.99 -19.40
C ILE A 17 -7.37 13.51 -18.99
N ALA A 18 -7.46 12.56 -19.93
CA ALA A 18 -7.33 11.14 -19.63
C ALA A 18 -5.92 10.77 -19.11
N PHE A 19 -4.87 11.44 -19.58
CA PHE A 19 -3.50 11.23 -19.11
C PHE A 19 -3.27 11.84 -17.71
N GLN A 20 -3.97 12.92 -17.35
CA GLN A 20 -3.89 13.53 -16.01
C GLN A 20 -4.73 12.79 -14.99
N ALA A 21 -5.87 12.23 -15.39
CA ALA A 21 -6.70 11.38 -14.51
C ALA A 21 -6.00 10.06 -14.12
N LEU A 22 -5.09 9.56 -14.95
CA LEU A 22 -4.25 8.39 -14.64
C LEU A 22 -3.11 8.69 -13.66
N ALA A 23 -2.84 9.97 -13.34
CA ALA A 23 -1.74 10.35 -12.44
C ALA A 23 -2.12 10.38 -10.95
N CYS A 24 -3.40 10.23 -10.61
CA CYS A 24 -3.86 10.51 -9.24
C CYS A 24 -4.28 9.32 -8.40
N ALA A 25 -4.39 8.12 -8.89
CA ALA A 25 -5.05 7.09 -8.10
C ALA A 25 -4.35 5.73 -7.97
N TRP A 26 -3.47 5.34 -8.87
CA TRP A 26 -2.94 3.97 -8.80
C TRP A 26 -1.50 3.94 -9.28
N SER A 27 -0.59 3.48 -8.44
CA SER A 27 0.73 3.09 -8.90
C SER A 27 0.60 1.82 -9.74
N PRO A 28 0.79 1.86 -11.06
CA PRO A 28 0.75 0.65 -11.89
C PRO A 28 2.00 -0.23 -11.69
N TYR A 29 2.80 0.02 -10.66
CA TYR A 29 4.14 -0.54 -10.48
C TYR A 29 4.32 -1.20 -9.12
N MET A 30 3.34 -1.96 -8.68
CA MET A 30 3.63 -2.91 -7.61
C MET A 30 4.39 -4.10 -8.22
N GLU A 31 5.68 -3.95 -8.42
CA GLU A 31 6.59 -5.06 -8.77
C GLU A 31 7.07 -5.82 -7.53
N TYR A 32 6.42 -5.61 -6.37
CA TYR A 32 6.94 -6.00 -5.06
C TYR A 32 6.97 -7.49 -4.81
N ASP A 33 5.94 -8.20 -5.22
CA ASP A 33 5.72 -9.53 -4.66
C ASP A 33 5.99 -10.61 -5.69
N MET A 34 7.20 -10.65 -6.22
CA MET A 34 7.65 -11.72 -7.07
C MET A 34 8.19 -12.89 -6.23
N LEU A 35 7.92 -14.11 -6.68
CA LEU A 35 8.49 -15.32 -6.06
C LEU A 35 10.02 -15.33 -6.14
N PHE A 36 10.60 -14.72 -7.19
CA PHE A 36 12.01 -14.39 -7.24
C PHE A 36 12.20 -12.94 -6.82
N ASP A 37 12.45 -12.73 -5.54
CA ASP A 37 12.45 -11.39 -4.94
C ASP A 37 13.78 -10.67 -5.16
N ARG A 38 13.77 -9.78 -6.15
CA ARG A 38 14.91 -8.94 -6.48
C ARG A 38 15.29 -7.99 -5.35
N ASP A 39 14.30 -7.41 -4.68
CA ASP A 39 14.55 -6.39 -3.66
C ASP A 39 15.14 -7.03 -2.40
N LEU A 40 14.71 -8.24 -2.05
CA LEU A 40 15.33 -9.05 -1.02
C LEU A 40 16.82 -9.33 -1.34
N LEU A 41 17.11 -9.79 -2.56
CA LEU A 41 18.45 -10.19 -2.97
C LEU A 41 19.45 -9.03 -3.09
N PHE A 42 18.96 -7.81 -3.32
CA PHE A 42 19.76 -6.62 -3.56
C PHE A 42 19.48 -5.47 -2.59
N ALA A 43 18.82 -5.71 -1.46
CA ALA A 43 18.48 -4.70 -0.45
C ALA A 43 19.68 -3.79 -0.07
N HIS A 44 20.89 -4.34 -0.06
CA HIS A 44 22.14 -3.63 0.24
C HIS A 44 23.01 -3.38 -1.00
N GLY A 45 22.50 -3.62 -2.20
CA GLY A 45 23.23 -3.45 -3.44
C GLY A 45 23.52 -1.98 -3.78
N LYS A 46 24.71 -1.69 -4.28
CA LYS A 46 25.12 -0.32 -4.67
C LYS A 46 24.35 0.22 -5.87
N HIS A 47 23.72 -0.65 -6.65
CA HIS A 47 23.00 -0.31 -7.87
C HIS A 47 21.54 -0.72 -7.80
N ASN A 48 21.04 -1.06 -6.63
CA ASN A 48 19.62 -1.26 -6.44
C ASN A 48 18.91 0.09 -6.64
N THR A 49 18.51 0.32 -7.88
CA THR A 49 17.51 1.32 -8.20
C THR A 49 16.18 0.64 -7.97
N SER A 50 15.69 0.71 -6.75
CA SER A 50 14.34 0.29 -6.44
C SER A 50 13.38 1.00 -7.40
N PHE A 51 12.64 0.22 -8.19
CA PHE A 51 11.73 0.75 -9.22
C PHE A 51 10.43 1.23 -8.64
N ASN A 52 10.27 1.14 -7.35
CA ASN A 52 9.11 1.59 -6.64
C ASN A 52 9.20 3.07 -6.30
N ALA A 53 9.01 3.89 -7.31
CA ALA A 53 9.15 5.33 -7.23
C ALA A 53 8.15 6.02 -6.29
N TRP A 54 7.07 5.36 -5.84
CA TRP A 54 6.02 6.06 -5.10
C TRP A 54 6.09 5.90 -3.59
N TYR A 55 6.28 4.69 -3.07
CA TYR A 55 6.38 4.47 -1.63
C TYR A 55 7.77 4.79 -1.08
N TYR A 56 8.81 4.52 -1.86
CA TYR A 56 10.20 4.84 -1.54
C TYR A 56 10.65 6.20 -2.06
N ASN A 57 9.79 6.98 -2.72
CA ASN A 57 10.12 8.33 -3.14
C ASN A 57 10.50 9.25 -1.98
N GLN A 58 10.04 9.01 -0.77
CA GLN A 58 10.56 9.74 0.38
C GLN A 58 11.98 9.30 0.77
N GLU A 59 12.41 8.09 0.45
CA GLU A 59 13.72 7.56 0.83
C GLU A 59 14.71 7.41 -0.33
N LEU A 60 14.25 7.20 -1.57
CA LEU A 60 15.10 7.32 -2.77
C LEU A 60 15.45 8.77 -3.11
N TYR A 61 14.61 9.69 -2.79
CA TYR A 61 14.97 11.08 -2.50
C TYR A 61 15.57 11.20 -1.11
N ASN A 62 15.86 10.08 -0.46
CA ASN A 62 16.61 10.15 0.74
C ASN A 62 17.99 10.67 0.32
N SER A 63 17.95 11.85 0.17
CA SER A 63 18.83 12.91 0.51
C SER A 63 20.00 12.52 1.41
N ASP A 64 20.04 11.34 1.98
CA ASP A 64 21.12 10.97 2.88
C ASP A 64 22.42 10.84 2.11
N ASN A 65 22.47 10.18 0.97
CA ASN A 65 23.68 10.17 0.15
C ASN A 65 24.02 11.58 -0.38
N LEU A 66 23.03 12.35 -0.81
CA LEU A 66 23.22 13.74 -1.20
C LEU A 66 23.67 14.59 -0.02
N ARG A 67 23.04 14.41 1.13
CA ARG A 67 23.35 15.11 2.37
C ARG A 67 24.73 14.71 2.85
N PHE A 68 25.06 13.43 2.84
CA PHE A 68 26.36 12.92 3.28
C PHE A 68 27.50 13.39 2.39
N GLU A 69 27.43 13.22 1.08
CA GLU A 69 28.47 13.68 0.16
C GLU A 69 28.70 15.21 0.26
N ASN A 70 27.62 15.97 0.33
CA ASN A 70 27.71 17.42 0.48
C ASN A 70 28.30 17.82 1.83
N ALA A 71 27.83 17.19 2.92
CA ALA A 71 28.34 17.46 4.26
C ALA A 71 29.81 17.09 4.39
N ASP A 72 30.25 15.92 3.87
CA ASP A 72 31.64 15.50 3.89
C ASP A 72 32.57 16.47 3.16
N SER A 73 32.11 17.02 2.05
CA SER A 73 32.87 18.05 1.32
C SER A 73 33.03 19.33 2.14
N TRP A 74 32.01 19.70 2.91
CA TRP A 74 32.10 20.84 3.84
C TRP A 74 32.94 20.55 5.07
N VAL A 75 32.83 19.33 5.63
CA VAL A 75 33.70 18.86 6.74
C VAL A 75 35.17 18.97 6.34
N THR A 76 35.49 18.50 5.13
CA THR A 76 36.84 18.60 4.58
C THR A 76 37.30 20.05 4.39
N PHE A 77 36.45 20.92 3.82
CA PHE A 77 36.74 22.34 3.65
C PHE A 77 36.99 23.04 5.00
N LEU A 78 36.23 22.66 6.02
CA LEU A 78 36.30 23.18 7.39
C LEU A 78 37.39 22.47 8.23
N GLU A 79 38.31 21.74 7.58
CA GLU A 79 39.48 21.07 8.21
C GLU A 79 39.08 20.09 9.34
N ASN A 80 37.97 19.42 9.18
CA ASN A 80 37.39 18.48 10.16
C ASN A 80 37.05 19.11 11.53
N ALA A 81 36.79 20.42 11.57
CA ALA A 81 36.42 21.11 12.79
C ALA A 81 35.00 20.80 13.28
N TYR A 82 34.17 20.19 12.41
CA TYR A 82 32.79 19.79 12.69
C TYR A 82 32.58 18.34 12.27
N ARG A 83 31.65 17.64 12.95
CA ARG A 83 31.21 16.30 12.53
C ARG A 83 30.23 16.44 11.35
N ARG A 84 30.11 15.35 10.56
CA ARG A 84 29.15 15.26 9.44
C ARG A 84 27.73 15.60 9.88
N GLU A 85 27.29 15.04 11.00
CA GLU A 85 25.93 15.22 11.55
C GLU A 85 25.64 16.69 11.92
N ASP A 86 26.64 17.39 12.44
CA ASP A 86 26.53 18.80 12.75
C ASP A 86 26.33 19.64 11.46
N ILE A 87 27.05 19.31 10.40
CA ILE A 87 26.92 19.96 9.09
C ILE A 87 25.57 19.64 8.43
N ILE A 88 25.15 18.38 8.48
CA ILE A 88 23.83 17.94 7.96
C ILE A 88 22.72 18.70 8.69
N SER A 89 22.75 18.69 10.02
CA SER A 89 21.75 19.39 10.83
C SER A 89 21.73 20.90 10.57
N PHE A 90 22.87 21.48 10.18
CA PHE A 90 22.97 22.89 9.87
C PHE A 90 22.39 23.23 8.48
N ILE A 91 22.63 22.39 7.47
CA ILE A 91 22.23 22.66 6.08
C ILE A 91 20.78 22.24 5.81
N TYR A 92 20.35 21.09 6.36
CA TYR A 92 19.12 20.38 5.93
C TYR A 92 18.05 20.30 7.02
N ARG A 93 17.96 21.22 7.94
CA ARG A 93 16.83 21.26 8.89
C ARG A 93 15.52 21.53 8.15
N GLY A 94 14.51 20.75 8.50
CA GLY A 94 13.21 20.74 7.82
C GLY A 94 12.47 22.09 7.80
N GLU A 95 11.45 22.13 6.99
CA GLU A 95 10.66 23.24 6.40
C GLU A 95 10.20 24.39 7.31
N ALA A 96 10.28 24.29 8.59
CA ALA A 96 9.58 25.19 9.49
C ALA A 96 10.42 26.36 9.94
N GLN A 97 11.19 27.08 9.21
CA GLN A 97 11.75 28.36 9.74
C GLN A 97 12.97 28.93 8.99
N TYR A 98 12.79 29.37 7.76
CA TYR A 98 13.86 30.13 7.06
C TYR A 98 14.33 31.38 7.84
N GLU A 99 13.44 32.13 8.47
CA GLU A 99 13.80 33.30 9.30
C GLU A 99 14.46 32.91 10.63
N ALA A 100 14.09 31.79 11.21
CA ALA A 100 14.71 31.29 12.44
C ALA A 100 16.10 30.70 12.16
N GLN A 101 16.31 30.09 11.01
CA GLN A 101 17.62 29.55 10.60
C GLN A 101 18.68 30.65 10.47
N GLU A 102 18.35 31.79 9.91
CA GLU A 102 19.33 32.91 9.82
C GLU A 102 19.74 33.40 11.21
N LYS A 103 18.80 33.55 12.12
CA LYS A 103 19.08 33.98 13.52
C LYS A 103 19.80 32.85 14.29
N GLU A 104 19.46 31.60 14.08
CA GLU A 104 20.06 30.45 14.73
C GLU A 104 21.48 30.18 14.20
N LEU A 105 21.69 30.35 12.90
CA LEU A 105 22.99 30.35 12.24
C LEU A 105 23.93 31.41 12.85
N LEU A 106 23.41 32.62 13.04
CA LEU A 106 24.15 33.72 13.70
C LEU A 106 24.43 33.44 15.18
N GLN A 107 23.54 32.69 15.85
CA GLN A 107 23.69 32.34 17.27
C GLN A 107 24.64 31.15 17.48
N LEU A 108 24.60 30.12 16.64
CA LEU A 108 25.58 29.03 16.60
C LEU A 108 26.97 29.54 16.29
N ARG A 109 27.09 30.56 15.42
CA ARG A 109 28.32 31.28 15.14
C ARG A 109 28.91 31.90 16.39
N LYS A 110 28.11 32.56 17.21
CA LYS A 110 28.56 33.20 18.46
C LYS A 110 29.03 32.23 19.54
N THR A 111 28.48 31.04 19.57
CA THR A 111 28.76 30.05 20.62
C THR A 111 29.94 29.13 20.28
N ARG A 112 30.20 28.86 19.01
CA ARG A 112 31.26 27.93 18.56
C ARG A 112 32.52 28.60 18.00
N LEU A 113 32.48 29.88 17.70
CA LEU A 113 33.61 30.66 17.16
C LEU A 113 34.88 30.63 18.03
N LYS A 114 34.76 30.24 19.30
CA LYS A 114 35.94 30.16 20.20
C LYS A 114 36.83 28.93 19.93
N ALA A 115 36.40 27.99 19.11
CA ALA A 115 37.10 26.72 18.90
C ALA A 115 37.79 26.57 17.52
N LEU A 116 37.57 27.51 16.58
CA LEU A 116 38.02 27.35 15.20
C LEU A 116 39.40 28.01 14.95
N GLN A 117 40.28 27.20 14.34
CA GLN A 117 41.58 27.73 13.84
C GLN A 117 41.45 28.46 12.50
N ALA A 118 40.28 28.47 11.83
CA ALA A 118 40.03 29.04 10.53
C ALA A 118 38.74 29.88 10.45
N PRO A 119 38.63 31.03 11.13
CA PRO A 119 37.42 31.87 11.17
C PRO A 119 36.97 32.40 9.78
N LEU A 120 37.89 32.52 8.82
CA LEU A 120 37.57 32.93 7.46
C LEU A 120 36.80 31.83 6.72
N LYS A 121 37.22 30.54 6.81
CA LYS A 121 36.53 29.41 6.17
C LYS A 121 35.12 29.23 6.69
N GLU A 122 34.93 29.39 7.99
CA GLU A 122 33.60 29.35 8.61
C GLU A 122 32.68 30.45 8.09
N SER A 123 33.17 31.65 8.00
CA SER A 123 32.42 32.80 7.45
C SER A 123 32.03 32.55 5.99
N GLN A 124 32.90 31.97 5.19
CA GLN A 124 32.64 31.60 3.80
C GLN A 124 31.60 30.49 3.70
N PHE A 125 31.67 29.46 4.57
CA PHE A 125 30.68 28.41 4.66
C PHE A 125 29.29 28.97 4.93
N VAL A 126 29.12 29.74 6.00
CA VAL A 126 27.86 30.40 6.36
C VAL A 126 27.31 31.24 5.21
N ALA A 127 28.15 32.07 4.59
CA ALA A 127 27.75 32.93 3.48
C ALA A 127 27.24 32.11 2.27
N CYS A 128 27.91 31.00 1.94
CA CYS A 128 27.46 30.09 0.87
C CYS A 128 26.10 29.45 1.18
N ILE A 129 25.91 28.99 2.42
CA ILE A 129 24.64 28.35 2.81
C ILE A 129 23.48 29.35 2.82
N VAL A 130 23.69 30.54 3.39
CA VAL A 130 22.68 31.63 3.35
C VAL A 130 22.33 32.00 1.92
N PHE A 131 23.32 32.06 1.03
CA PHE A 131 23.06 32.34 -0.38
C PHE A 131 22.28 31.19 -1.04
N ALA A 132 22.63 29.93 -0.78
CA ALA A 132 21.91 28.77 -1.31
C ALA A 132 20.44 28.77 -0.85
N LEU A 133 20.17 29.09 0.41
CA LEU A 133 18.80 29.20 0.95
C LEU A 133 17.99 30.31 0.25
N LYS A 134 18.61 31.49 -0.03
CA LYS A 134 17.94 32.54 -0.83
C LYS A 134 17.56 32.05 -2.22
N VAL A 135 18.43 31.23 -2.86
CA VAL A 135 18.15 30.65 -4.16
C VAL A 135 17.00 29.64 -4.07
N GLU A 136 16.99 28.79 -3.06
CA GLU A 136 15.91 27.81 -2.84
C GLU A 136 14.57 28.50 -2.60
N GLN A 137 14.51 29.47 -1.72
CA GLN A 137 13.32 30.28 -1.46
C GLN A 137 12.78 30.97 -2.74
N LEU A 138 13.69 31.48 -3.60
CA LEU A 138 13.24 32.00 -4.90
C LEU A 138 12.64 30.89 -5.76
N LEU A 139 13.28 29.72 -5.82
CA LEU A 139 12.87 28.62 -6.69
C LEU A 139 11.55 27.98 -6.26
N GLU A 140 11.22 27.97 -4.96
CA GLU A 140 9.93 27.52 -4.44
C GLU A 140 8.75 28.26 -5.09
N ASN A 141 8.90 29.58 -5.34
CA ASN A 141 7.86 30.36 -6.02
C ASN A 141 7.67 29.99 -7.50
N TYR A 142 8.54 29.14 -8.03
CA TYR A 142 8.55 28.69 -9.43
C TYR A 142 8.48 27.17 -9.57
N GLN A 143 8.06 26.46 -8.52
CA GLN A 143 7.71 25.05 -8.62
C GLN A 143 6.27 24.93 -9.09
N PRO A 144 5.98 24.05 -10.09
CA PRO A 144 4.60 23.80 -10.49
C PRO A 144 3.86 23.12 -9.32
N ASP A 145 2.70 23.65 -8.99
CA ASP A 145 1.76 22.91 -8.17
C ASP A 145 1.26 21.72 -9.01
N PRO A 146 1.39 20.46 -8.52
CA PRO A 146 0.89 19.30 -9.25
C PRO A 146 -0.61 19.36 -9.59
N TRP A 147 -1.36 20.20 -8.87
CA TRP A 147 -2.80 20.37 -9.01
C TRP A 147 -3.22 21.63 -9.78
N ASP A 148 -2.25 22.45 -10.21
CA ASP A 148 -2.51 23.68 -10.95
C ASP A 148 -2.05 23.54 -12.40
N ASP A 149 -2.99 23.61 -13.34
CA ASP A 149 -2.73 23.52 -14.78
C ASP A 149 -2.16 24.81 -15.40
N GLU A 150 -2.03 25.89 -14.62
CA GLU A 150 -1.50 27.14 -15.18
C GLU A 150 0.05 27.11 -15.29
N PRO A 151 0.58 27.38 -16.48
CA PRO A 151 2.01 27.42 -16.68
C PRO A 151 2.66 28.58 -15.93
N ILE A 152 3.60 28.27 -15.07
CA ILE A 152 4.34 29.27 -14.29
C ILE A 152 5.06 30.27 -15.21
N GLN A 153 4.69 31.54 -15.07
CA GLN A 153 5.33 32.63 -15.79
C GLN A 153 6.62 33.06 -15.10
N ILE A 154 7.76 32.79 -15.73
CA ILE A 154 9.07 33.15 -15.17
C ILE A 154 9.33 34.66 -15.35
N LYS A 155 9.53 35.35 -14.23
CA LYS A 155 9.91 36.78 -14.18
C LYS A 155 11.44 36.91 -13.99
N LEU A 156 12.15 37.23 -15.07
CA LEU A 156 13.62 37.38 -15.02
C LEU A 156 14.10 38.42 -14.00
N SER A 157 13.30 39.45 -13.71
CA SER A 157 13.56 40.43 -12.69
C SER A 157 13.85 39.83 -11.31
N ASP A 158 13.20 38.69 -10.98
CA ASP A 158 13.30 38.08 -9.67
C ASP A 158 14.63 37.32 -9.52
N PHE A 159 15.14 36.76 -10.62
CA PHE A 159 16.40 36.01 -10.68
C PHE A 159 17.63 36.93 -10.78
N THR A 160 17.51 38.12 -11.42
CA THR A 160 18.63 39.00 -11.73
C THR A 160 19.43 39.43 -10.50
N PRO A 161 18.84 39.79 -9.36
CA PRO A 161 19.59 40.17 -8.15
C PRO A 161 20.52 39.04 -7.66
N LEU A 162 20.00 37.78 -7.58
CA LEU A 162 20.78 36.65 -7.13
C LEU A 162 21.83 36.20 -8.15
N ILE A 163 21.56 36.31 -9.45
CA ILE A 163 22.57 36.10 -10.52
C ILE A 163 23.74 37.10 -10.35
N ASN A 164 23.45 38.39 -10.10
CA ASN A 164 24.45 39.41 -9.89
C ASN A 164 25.23 39.14 -8.59
N GLU A 165 24.55 38.78 -7.49
CA GLU A 165 25.18 38.45 -6.22
C GLU A 165 26.12 37.22 -6.37
N ALA A 166 25.68 36.13 -6.99
CA ALA A 166 26.53 34.95 -7.26
C ALA A 166 27.79 35.33 -8.08
N THR A 167 27.58 36.09 -9.14
CA THR A 167 28.68 36.53 -10.01
C THR A 167 29.68 37.40 -9.24
N ALA A 168 29.23 38.30 -8.39
CA ALA A 168 30.09 39.14 -7.55
C ALA A 168 30.88 38.33 -6.53
N GLN A 169 30.22 37.37 -5.87
CA GLN A 169 30.87 36.46 -4.91
C GLN A 169 31.92 35.56 -5.58
N MET A 170 31.68 35.06 -6.78
CA MET A 170 32.67 34.31 -7.55
C MET A 170 33.89 35.12 -7.90
N LYS A 171 33.73 36.41 -8.16
CA LYS A 171 34.86 37.33 -8.44
C LYS A 171 35.64 37.68 -7.16
N ALA A 172 34.93 37.92 -6.06
CA ALA A 172 35.52 38.36 -4.80
C ALA A 172 36.29 37.26 -4.07
N ASN A 173 35.82 36.02 -4.13
CA ASN A 173 36.46 34.92 -3.45
C ASN A 173 37.70 34.44 -4.21
N GLN A 174 38.77 34.09 -3.50
CA GLN A 174 39.97 33.46 -4.07
C GLN A 174 39.94 31.93 -3.99
N ASP A 175 39.22 31.39 -3.01
CA ASP A 175 39.13 29.97 -2.77
C ASP A 175 38.35 29.25 -3.89
N ALA A 176 38.94 28.21 -4.46
CA ALA A 176 38.37 27.47 -5.59
C ALA A 176 37.12 26.69 -5.20
N PHE A 177 37.07 26.14 -3.98
CA PHE A 177 35.92 25.38 -3.47
C PHE A 177 34.69 26.33 -3.31
N ILE A 178 34.91 27.51 -2.76
CA ILE A 178 33.83 28.50 -2.59
C ILE A 178 33.36 29.04 -3.95
N LYS A 179 34.24 29.27 -4.88
CA LYS A 179 33.88 29.69 -6.25
C LYS A 179 33.01 28.65 -6.92
N GLU A 180 33.34 27.39 -6.75
CA GLU A 180 32.57 26.27 -7.32
C GLU A 180 31.15 26.21 -6.74
N ARG A 181 30.99 26.42 -5.42
CA ARG A 181 29.67 26.51 -4.76
C ARG A 181 28.78 27.61 -5.32
N TYR A 182 29.30 28.81 -5.44
CA TYR A 182 28.57 29.94 -6.07
C TYR A 182 28.31 29.71 -7.57
N ALA A 183 29.26 29.11 -8.30
CA ALA A 183 29.05 28.76 -9.70
C ALA A 183 27.88 27.73 -9.85
N PHE A 184 27.77 26.77 -8.96
CA PHE A 184 26.66 25.80 -8.98
C PHE A 184 25.31 26.48 -8.74
N GLN A 185 25.22 27.37 -7.74
CA GLN A 185 23.99 28.14 -7.51
C GLN A 185 23.63 29.04 -8.71
N LEU A 186 24.62 29.62 -9.33
CA LEU A 186 24.46 30.41 -10.57
C LEU A 186 23.87 29.54 -11.71
N LEU A 187 24.33 28.30 -11.85
CA LEU A 187 23.75 27.37 -12.82
C LEU A 187 22.29 27.02 -12.50
N LYS A 188 21.93 26.80 -11.22
CA LYS A 188 20.53 26.62 -10.82
C LYS A 188 19.67 27.81 -11.26
N LEU A 189 20.11 29.03 -10.94
CA LEU A 189 19.41 30.27 -11.35
C LEU A 189 19.20 30.36 -12.86
N TYR A 190 20.23 30.06 -13.67
CA TYR A 190 20.10 30.06 -15.14
C TYR A 190 19.18 28.98 -15.65
N ARG A 191 19.20 27.76 -15.06
CA ARG A 191 18.30 26.67 -15.46
C ARG A 191 16.83 27.04 -15.25
N TYR A 192 16.50 27.45 -14.02
CA TYR A 192 15.12 27.72 -13.63
C TYR A 192 14.57 29.03 -14.23
N SER A 193 15.42 29.98 -14.54
CA SER A 193 15.05 31.18 -15.32
C SER A 193 15.04 30.93 -16.85
N LYS A 194 15.23 29.67 -17.30
CA LYS A 194 15.29 29.25 -18.73
C LYS A 194 16.39 29.97 -19.55
N GLN A 195 17.42 30.49 -18.92
CA GLN A 195 18.56 31.10 -19.55
C GLN A 195 19.61 30.05 -19.94
N TYR A 196 19.31 29.20 -20.93
CA TYR A 196 20.12 28.02 -21.24
C TYR A 196 21.51 28.35 -21.83
N ASN A 197 21.63 29.41 -22.64
CA ASN A 197 22.92 29.76 -23.19
C ASN A 197 23.94 30.20 -22.11
N PRO A 198 23.61 31.12 -21.19
CA PRO A 198 24.47 31.42 -20.04
C PRO A 198 24.77 30.18 -19.19
N PHE A 199 23.79 29.28 -18.98
CA PHE A 199 24.03 28.03 -18.29
C PHE A 199 25.15 27.22 -18.95
N ILE A 200 25.00 26.93 -20.27
CA ILE A 200 25.94 26.10 -21.03
C ILE A 200 27.35 26.67 -21.00
N LEU A 201 27.48 27.97 -21.17
CA LEU A 201 28.79 28.66 -21.11
C LEU A 201 29.45 28.51 -19.74
N ASN A 202 28.70 28.69 -18.65
CA ASN A 202 29.23 28.58 -17.31
C ASN A 202 29.49 27.12 -16.90
N PHE A 203 28.65 26.15 -17.34
CA PHE A 203 28.89 24.74 -17.14
C PHE A 203 30.22 24.31 -17.77
N LYS A 204 30.39 24.58 -19.04
CA LYS A 204 31.66 24.28 -19.74
C LYS A 204 32.87 24.91 -19.07
N LYS A 205 32.74 26.13 -18.61
CA LYS A 205 33.85 26.86 -17.98
C LYS A 205 34.25 26.31 -16.62
N PHE A 206 33.28 25.92 -15.78
CA PHE A 206 33.52 25.64 -14.37
C PHE A 206 33.44 24.17 -14.00
N PHE A 207 32.73 23.35 -14.79
CA PHE A 207 32.35 21.98 -14.37
C PHE A 207 32.70 20.87 -15.40
N GLU A 208 32.65 21.13 -16.70
CA GLU A 208 32.74 20.09 -17.73
C GLU A 208 33.98 19.19 -17.62
N ALA A 209 35.14 19.80 -17.25
CA ALA A 209 36.40 19.08 -17.12
C ALA A 209 36.72 18.61 -15.69
N LYS A 210 35.77 18.70 -14.78
CA LYS A 210 35.97 18.32 -13.37
C LYS A 210 35.27 17.02 -13.03
N GLU A 211 35.80 16.32 -12.05
CA GLU A 211 35.23 15.10 -11.45
C GLU A 211 34.96 15.33 -9.97
N THR A 212 34.20 16.37 -9.64
CA THR A 212 33.75 16.68 -8.30
C THR A 212 32.26 16.34 -8.15
N MET A 213 31.79 16.15 -6.93
CA MET A 213 30.37 15.99 -6.64
C MET A 213 29.51 17.06 -7.34
N LEU A 214 29.88 18.33 -7.18
CA LEU A 214 29.14 19.43 -7.81
C LEU A 214 29.22 19.44 -9.33
N SER A 215 30.31 18.92 -9.92
CA SER A 215 30.37 18.80 -11.37
C SER A 215 29.36 17.78 -11.91
N TYR A 216 29.15 16.68 -11.21
CA TYR A 216 28.11 15.71 -11.57
C TYR A 216 26.70 16.25 -11.34
N TRP A 217 26.48 17.01 -10.25
CA TRP A 217 25.18 17.69 -10.05
C TRP A 217 24.90 18.73 -11.13
N ALA A 218 25.93 19.51 -11.53
CA ALA A 218 25.81 20.45 -12.63
C ALA A 218 25.60 19.74 -13.97
N MET A 219 26.23 18.58 -14.18
CA MET A 219 26.08 17.74 -15.36
C MET A 219 24.66 17.19 -15.50
N GLU A 220 24.03 16.78 -14.39
CA GLU A 220 22.62 16.37 -14.38
C GLU A 220 21.69 17.50 -14.84
N HIS A 221 21.92 18.72 -14.32
CA HIS A 221 21.18 19.89 -14.77
C HIS A 221 21.42 20.19 -16.26
N TYR A 222 22.65 20.01 -16.75
CA TYR A 222 22.99 20.17 -18.16
C TYR A 222 22.27 19.15 -19.02
N ALA A 223 22.26 17.88 -18.62
CA ALA A 223 21.52 16.82 -19.28
C ALA A 223 20.02 17.15 -19.36
N GLY A 224 19.41 17.65 -18.27
CA GLY A 224 18.02 18.10 -18.27
C GLY A 224 17.73 19.23 -19.27
N ILE A 225 18.67 20.17 -19.44
CA ILE A 225 18.55 21.22 -20.46
C ILE A 225 18.64 20.62 -21.86
N LEU A 226 19.58 19.70 -22.11
CA LEU A 226 19.70 19.00 -23.39
C LEU A 226 18.42 18.25 -23.74
N SER A 227 17.79 17.56 -22.78
CA SER A 227 16.50 16.90 -22.95
C SER A 227 15.40 17.90 -23.33
N THR A 228 15.33 19.06 -22.66
CA THR A 228 14.37 20.12 -22.98
C THR A 228 14.58 20.68 -24.39
N LEU A 229 15.83 20.72 -24.87
CA LEU A 229 16.19 21.17 -26.22
C LEU A 229 16.03 20.07 -27.30
N GLY A 230 15.47 18.91 -26.96
CA GLY A 230 15.26 17.79 -27.89
C GLY A 230 16.53 17.03 -28.25
N LYS A 231 17.63 17.22 -27.50
CA LYS A 231 18.90 16.52 -27.72
C LYS A 231 18.98 15.25 -26.89
N THR A 232 18.03 14.33 -27.10
CA THR A 232 17.78 13.16 -26.24
C THR A 232 19.02 12.28 -26.06
N ALA A 233 19.70 11.90 -27.10
CA ALA A 233 20.90 11.03 -27.01
C ALA A 233 22.02 11.69 -26.19
N GLN A 234 22.25 13.00 -26.40
CA GLN A 234 23.26 13.72 -25.60
C GLN A 234 22.83 13.83 -24.12
N ALA A 235 21.54 14.08 -23.86
CA ALA A 235 21.01 14.12 -22.51
C ALA A 235 21.21 12.76 -21.79
N ASN A 236 20.81 11.68 -22.43
CA ASN A 236 20.96 10.33 -21.91
C ASN A 236 22.43 9.99 -21.62
N TYR A 237 23.36 10.35 -22.51
CA TYR A 237 24.79 10.15 -22.30
C TYR A 237 25.30 10.84 -21.02
N TYR A 238 24.91 12.11 -20.80
CA TYR A 238 25.32 12.82 -19.59
C TYR A 238 24.61 12.28 -18.33
N PHE A 239 23.35 11.87 -18.42
CA PHE A 239 22.67 11.17 -17.34
C PHE A 239 23.36 9.84 -17.01
N ALA A 240 23.76 9.05 -18.00
CA ALA A 240 24.49 7.80 -17.80
C ALA A 240 25.84 8.03 -17.10
N LYS A 241 26.58 9.08 -17.47
CA LYS A 241 27.82 9.47 -16.75
C LYS A 241 27.56 9.83 -15.31
N VAL A 242 26.51 10.59 -15.01
CA VAL A 242 26.12 10.93 -13.65
C VAL A 242 25.71 9.67 -12.89
N TYR A 243 24.94 8.77 -13.50
CA TYR A 243 24.53 7.50 -12.92
C TYR A 243 25.73 6.66 -12.45
N VAL A 244 26.74 6.56 -13.30
CA VAL A 244 27.97 5.80 -12.99
C VAL A 244 28.78 6.45 -11.88
N LYS A 245 28.99 7.76 -11.95
CA LYS A 245 30.01 8.48 -11.16
C LYS A 245 29.46 9.13 -9.89
N CYS A 246 28.14 9.33 -9.77
CA CYS A 246 27.54 10.03 -8.63
C CYS A 246 26.41 9.20 -7.99
N PRO A 247 26.72 8.39 -6.98
CA PRO A 247 25.73 7.57 -6.28
C PRO A 247 24.48 8.35 -5.83
N ALA A 248 24.70 9.55 -5.32
CA ALA A 248 23.67 10.46 -4.86
C ALA A 248 22.67 10.92 -5.95
N LYS A 249 23.02 10.78 -7.23
CA LYS A 249 22.22 11.20 -8.38
C LYS A 249 21.80 10.04 -9.30
N ARG A 250 22.01 8.80 -8.88
CA ARG A 250 21.65 7.62 -9.68
C ARG A 250 20.18 7.57 -10.00
N SER A 251 19.33 7.67 -8.97
CA SER A 251 17.89 7.55 -9.15
C SER A 251 17.31 8.65 -10.04
N SER A 252 17.67 9.91 -9.78
CA SER A 252 17.18 11.04 -10.59
C SER A 252 17.69 10.99 -12.04
N SER A 253 18.94 10.55 -12.25
CA SER A 253 19.49 10.36 -13.59
C SER A 253 18.81 9.21 -14.33
N TYR A 254 18.60 8.07 -13.67
CA TYR A 254 17.89 6.93 -14.20
C TYR A 254 16.47 7.29 -14.67
N LEU A 255 15.69 7.97 -13.81
CA LEU A 255 14.33 8.38 -14.11
C LEU A 255 14.24 9.43 -15.23
N SER A 256 15.31 10.22 -15.42
CA SER A 256 15.37 11.27 -16.44
C SER A 256 15.77 10.75 -17.82
N MET A 257 16.36 9.55 -17.91
CA MET A 257 16.75 8.95 -19.19
C MET A 257 15.55 8.46 -19.98
N LYS A 258 15.62 8.63 -21.32
CA LYS A 258 14.57 8.21 -22.26
C LYS A 258 15.21 7.27 -23.29
N LEU A 259 15.15 5.97 -23.01
CA LEU A 259 15.78 4.93 -23.83
C LEU A 259 14.76 4.00 -24.52
N SER A 260 13.46 4.30 -24.40
CA SER A 260 12.39 3.44 -24.94
C SER A 260 12.38 3.36 -26.48
N ALA A 261 12.89 4.37 -27.19
CA ALA A 261 13.04 4.31 -28.63
C ALA A 261 14.42 3.69 -28.98
N PRO A 262 14.47 2.64 -29.84
CA PRO A 262 15.74 2.01 -30.20
C PRO A 262 16.77 2.98 -30.76
N SER A 263 16.34 3.96 -31.55
CA SER A 263 17.23 5.00 -32.11
C SER A 263 17.88 5.87 -31.01
N ASP A 264 17.21 6.13 -29.91
CA ASP A 264 17.75 6.92 -28.79
C ASP A 264 18.81 6.12 -28.04
N PHE A 265 18.59 4.84 -27.84
CA PHE A 265 19.57 3.93 -27.22
C PHE A 265 20.84 3.82 -28.07
N GLU A 266 20.71 3.49 -29.36
CA GLU A 266 21.84 3.34 -30.30
C GLU A 266 22.67 4.63 -30.41
N GLN A 267 22.02 5.79 -30.57
CA GLN A 267 22.69 7.08 -30.62
C GLN A 267 23.40 7.43 -29.33
N THR A 268 22.82 7.08 -28.18
CA THR A 268 23.45 7.30 -26.88
C THR A 268 24.65 6.38 -26.69
N LEU A 269 24.50 5.10 -27.03
CA LEU A 269 25.60 4.12 -26.97
C LEU A 269 26.82 4.54 -27.80
N ALA A 270 26.58 5.12 -29.00
CA ALA A 270 27.65 5.65 -29.86
C ALA A 270 28.43 6.83 -29.24
N LEU A 271 27.87 7.53 -28.26
CA LEU A 271 28.53 8.60 -27.51
C LEU A 271 29.38 8.09 -26.34
N CYS A 272 29.17 6.87 -25.86
CA CYS A 272 29.92 6.29 -24.76
C CYS A 272 31.38 6.07 -25.13
N THR A 273 32.29 6.46 -24.24
CA THR A 273 33.73 6.49 -24.51
C THR A 273 34.51 5.30 -23.91
N ASN A 274 33.85 4.56 -23.01
CA ASN A 274 34.46 3.43 -22.30
C ASN A 274 33.42 2.33 -21.96
N ASN A 275 33.93 1.15 -21.59
CA ASN A 275 33.07 0.00 -21.26
C ASN A 275 32.17 0.24 -20.07
N GLU A 276 32.59 1.01 -19.06
CA GLU A 276 31.78 1.29 -17.85
C GLU A 276 30.51 2.07 -18.23
N GLU A 277 30.65 3.09 -19.05
CA GLU A 277 29.52 3.88 -19.56
C GLU A 277 28.58 3.03 -20.45
N GLN A 278 29.16 2.20 -21.33
CA GLN A 278 28.38 1.30 -22.21
C GLN A 278 27.59 0.28 -21.40
N MET A 279 28.21 -0.36 -20.44
CA MET A 279 27.54 -1.38 -19.62
C MET A 279 26.48 -0.79 -18.70
N ALA A 280 26.70 0.39 -18.15
CA ALA A 280 25.67 1.11 -17.41
C ALA A 280 24.47 1.47 -18.32
N LEU A 281 24.73 1.85 -19.56
CA LEU A 281 23.67 2.14 -20.52
C LEU A 281 22.86 0.88 -20.89
N HIS A 282 23.53 -0.26 -21.15
CA HIS A 282 22.87 -1.55 -21.37
C HIS A 282 22.03 -1.96 -20.15
N TYR A 283 22.57 -1.78 -18.95
CA TYR A 283 21.83 -2.03 -17.71
C TYR A 283 20.56 -1.19 -17.64
N ILE A 284 20.67 0.12 -17.81
CA ILE A 284 19.52 1.04 -17.72
C ILE A 284 18.49 0.75 -18.84
N HIS A 285 18.94 0.45 -20.05
CA HIS A 285 18.07 0.05 -21.15
C HIS A 285 17.31 -1.23 -20.84
N ALA A 286 17.99 -2.26 -20.31
CA ALA A 286 17.37 -3.52 -19.91
C ALA A 286 16.28 -3.31 -18.85
N MET A 287 16.53 -2.39 -17.90
CA MET A 287 15.59 -2.09 -16.84
C MET A 287 14.39 -1.23 -17.29
N GLN A 288 14.58 -0.36 -18.29
CA GLN A 288 13.51 0.50 -18.81
C GLN A 288 12.71 -0.13 -19.96
N THR A 289 13.27 -1.11 -20.66
CA THR A 289 12.59 -1.72 -21.80
C THR A 289 11.39 -2.57 -21.38
N LYS A 290 10.30 -2.45 -22.12
CA LYS A 290 9.12 -3.32 -21.98
C LYS A 290 9.34 -4.70 -22.61
N ALA A 291 10.32 -4.83 -23.50
CA ALA A 291 10.68 -6.08 -24.14
C ALA A 291 11.63 -6.92 -23.28
N LEU A 292 11.89 -8.13 -23.74
CA LEU A 292 12.89 -9.03 -23.14
C LEU A 292 14.31 -8.52 -23.50
N ALA A 293 15.18 -8.39 -22.50
CA ALA A 293 16.48 -7.70 -22.61
C ALA A 293 17.70 -8.66 -22.63
N LEU A 294 17.54 -9.85 -23.20
CA LEU A 294 18.62 -10.85 -23.26
C LEU A 294 19.89 -10.34 -23.92
N GLN A 295 19.77 -9.50 -24.94
CA GLN A 295 20.95 -8.96 -25.64
C GLN A 295 21.76 -8.03 -24.71
N ASP A 296 21.06 -7.17 -23.96
CA ASP A 296 21.71 -6.30 -22.99
C ASP A 296 22.42 -7.15 -21.89
N LEU A 297 21.73 -8.18 -21.40
CA LEU A 297 22.32 -9.09 -20.43
C LEU A 297 23.56 -9.82 -20.98
N LYS A 298 23.54 -10.27 -22.24
CA LYS A 298 24.70 -10.89 -22.91
C LYS A 298 25.86 -9.91 -23.06
N GLU A 299 25.60 -8.66 -23.42
CA GLU A 299 26.64 -7.61 -23.52
C GLU A 299 27.28 -7.35 -22.15
N ILE A 300 26.44 -7.16 -21.10
CA ILE A 300 26.91 -6.95 -19.73
C ILE A 300 27.78 -8.13 -19.26
N THR A 301 27.29 -9.36 -19.40
CA THR A 301 27.99 -10.54 -18.93
C THR A 301 29.28 -10.82 -19.71
N SER A 302 29.31 -10.52 -21.02
CA SER A 302 30.49 -10.65 -21.85
C SER A 302 31.65 -9.72 -21.46
N LYS A 303 31.33 -8.51 -20.95
CA LYS A 303 32.31 -7.48 -20.63
C LYS A 303 32.65 -7.41 -19.14
N LEU A 304 31.69 -7.65 -18.28
CA LEU A 304 31.82 -7.51 -16.83
C LEU A 304 31.69 -8.84 -16.07
N GLY A 305 31.37 -9.94 -16.76
CA GLY A 305 31.16 -11.26 -16.12
C GLY A 305 30.05 -11.21 -15.07
N ASN A 306 30.39 -11.69 -13.89
CA ASN A 306 29.49 -11.76 -12.74
C ASN A 306 29.38 -10.39 -12.00
N HIS A 307 29.04 -9.34 -12.72
CA HIS A 307 28.85 -8.01 -12.15
C HIS A 307 27.45 -7.83 -11.58
N GLU A 308 27.25 -6.91 -10.63
CA GLU A 308 25.96 -6.59 -10.03
C GLU A 308 24.90 -6.23 -11.09
N TYR A 309 25.27 -5.51 -12.16
CA TYR A 309 24.37 -5.22 -13.29
C TYR A 309 23.77 -6.48 -13.92
N ALA A 310 24.62 -7.51 -14.12
CA ALA A 310 24.16 -8.77 -14.70
C ALA A 310 23.16 -9.48 -13.78
N ARG A 311 23.41 -9.47 -12.49
CA ARG A 311 22.52 -10.09 -11.48
C ARG A 311 21.17 -9.38 -11.41
N VAL A 312 21.16 -8.05 -11.35
CA VAL A 312 19.91 -7.27 -11.30
C VAL A 312 19.10 -7.42 -12.58
N VAL A 313 19.75 -7.39 -13.76
CA VAL A 313 19.07 -7.62 -15.05
C VAL A 313 18.55 -9.05 -15.13
N MET A 314 19.33 -10.07 -14.73
CA MET A 314 18.84 -11.45 -14.67
C MET A 314 17.58 -11.57 -13.81
N SER A 315 17.57 -10.99 -12.60
CA SER A 315 16.40 -11.00 -11.73
C SER A 315 15.21 -10.31 -12.39
N HIS A 316 15.44 -9.18 -13.06
CA HIS A 316 14.39 -8.46 -13.76
C HIS A 316 13.79 -9.27 -14.92
N GLU A 317 14.63 -9.97 -15.69
CA GLU A 317 14.16 -10.85 -16.76
C GLU A 317 13.41 -12.09 -16.22
N ILE A 318 13.88 -12.65 -15.11
CA ILE A 318 13.15 -13.71 -14.38
C ILE A 318 11.76 -13.21 -13.96
N ASN A 319 11.66 -12.00 -13.40
CA ASN A 319 10.38 -11.44 -12.99
C ASN A 319 9.43 -11.19 -14.18
N LYS A 320 9.93 -10.80 -15.35
CA LYS A 320 9.13 -10.72 -16.57
C LYS A 320 8.58 -12.08 -16.97
N LEU A 321 9.42 -13.14 -16.93
CA LEU A 321 9.00 -14.51 -17.24
C LEU A 321 8.00 -15.04 -16.21
N GLU A 322 8.22 -14.78 -14.95
CA GLU A 322 7.30 -15.17 -13.87
C GLU A 322 5.90 -14.61 -14.12
N LYS A 323 5.80 -13.31 -14.42
CA LYS A 323 4.52 -12.66 -14.74
C LYS A 323 3.80 -13.32 -15.91
N ILE A 324 4.53 -13.71 -16.94
CA ILE A 324 3.95 -14.33 -18.12
C ILE A 324 3.52 -15.78 -17.83
N LEU A 325 4.40 -16.58 -17.20
CA LEU A 325 4.24 -18.04 -17.10
C LEU A 325 3.33 -18.48 -15.96
N LEU A 326 3.29 -17.77 -14.85
CA LEU A 326 2.43 -18.14 -13.74
C LEU A 326 0.97 -17.78 -13.99
N ASN A 327 0.70 -17.12 -15.13
CA ASN A 327 -0.63 -16.83 -15.69
C ASN A 327 -1.65 -16.63 -14.57
N ARG A 328 -1.53 -15.53 -13.86
CA ARG A 328 -2.52 -15.17 -12.86
C ARG A 328 -3.80 -14.92 -13.63
N ALA A 329 -4.78 -15.75 -13.39
CA ALA A 329 -6.11 -15.62 -13.97
C ALA A 329 -6.75 -14.33 -13.43
N GLN A 330 -6.32 -13.23 -13.98
CA GLN A 330 -7.06 -11.98 -13.91
C GLN A 330 -8.23 -12.13 -14.89
N SER A 331 -9.40 -11.71 -14.47
CA SER A 331 -10.59 -11.72 -15.32
C SER A 331 -10.34 -10.92 -16.60
N GLU A 332 -11.04 -11.23 -17.70
CA GLU A 332 -10.92 -10.44 -18.94
C GLU A 332 -11.24 -8.94 -18.71
N GLU A 333 -12.02 -8.61 -17.69
CA GLU A 333 -12.34 -7.25 -17.26
C GLU A 333 -11.12 -6.49 -16.71
N ASP A 334 -10.16 -7.18 -16.08
CA ASP A 334 -8.93 -6.58 -15.58
C ASP A 334 -7.94 -6.21 -16.71
N TYR A 335 -8.13 -6.76 -17.91
CA TYR A 335 -7.28 -6.42 -19.07
C TYR A 335 -7.38 -4.94 -19.51
N GLU A 336 -8.52 -4.31 -19.30
CA GLU A 336 -8.73 -2.90 -19.65
C GLU A 336 -7.91 -1.95 -18.79
N TYR A 337 -7.60 -2.35 -17.55
CA TYR A 337 -6.80 -1.61 -16.58
C TYR A 337 -5.33 -2.03 -16.50
N GLN A 338 -4.93 -3.09 -17.22
CA GLN A 338 -3.53 -3.51 -17.21
C GLN A 338 -2.61 -2.44 -17.78
N SER A 339 -1.49 -2.21 -17.09
CA SER A 339 -0.48 -1.28 -17.56
C SER A 339 0.00 -1.64 -18.98
N GLU A 340 0.40 -0.63 -19.75
CA GLU A 340 0.96 -0.81 -21.10
C GLU A 340 2.14 -1.81 -21.09
N ARG A 341 2.85 -1.91 -19.97
CA ARG A 341 3.95 -2.86 -19.76
C ARG A 341 3.46 -4.31 -19.71
N MET A 342 2.39 -4.58 -18.97
CA MET A 342 1.80 -5.93 -18.89
C MET A 342 1.26 -6.37 -20.25
N ARG A 343 0.58 -5.49 -20.98
CA ARG A 343 0.13 -5.76 -22.35
C ARG A 343 1.29 -6.09 -23.29
N ALA A 344 2.41 -5.37 -23.18
CA ALA A 344 3.60 -5.65 -23.98
C ALA A 344 4.21 -7.02 -23.65
N LEU A 345 4.21 -7.45 -22.40
CA LEU A 345 4.71 -8.76 -21.98
C LEU A 345 3.82 -9.90 -22.52
N HIS A 346 2.49 -9.74 -22.50
CA HIS A 346 1.57 -10.74 -23.07
C HIS A 346 1.79 -10.95 -24.57
N LEU A 347 2.18 -9.92 -25.32
CA LEU A 347 2.52 -10.04 -26.74
C LEU A 347 3.76 -10.91 -27.01
N LEU A 348 4.56 -11.21 -25.98
CA LEU A 348 5.79 -12.00 -26.08
C LEU A 348 5.59 -13.48 -25.76
N ASP A 349 4.37 -13.91 -25.41
CA ASP A 349 4.07 -15.26 -24.94
C ASP A 349 4.60 -16.37 -25.89
N GLY A 350 4.46 -16.23 -27.19
CA GLY A 350 5.00 -17.16 -28.18
C GLY A 350 6.54 -17.28 -28.25
N GLN A 351 7.27 -16.39 -27.59
CA GLN A 351 8.74 -16.37 -27.56
C GLN A 351 9.31 -16.87 -26.23
N VAL A 352 8.47 -17.01 -25.22
CA VAL A 352 8.90 -17.23 -23.82
C VAL A 352 9.70 -18.53 -23.65
N ALA A 353 9.27 -19.64 -24.27
CA ALA A 353 9.96 -20.92 -24.12
C ALA A 353 11.39 -20.90 -24.67
N ALA A 354 11.59 -20.27 -25.82
CA ALA A 354 12.94 -20.12 -26.38
C ALA A 354 13.81 -19.19 -25.54
N TYR A 355 13.23 -18.09 -25.08
CA TYR A 355 13.91 -17.13 -24.24
C TYR A 355 14.34 -17.71 -22.89
N LEU A 356 13.43 -18.44 -22.21
CA LEU A 356 13.69 -19.14 -20.95
C LEU A 356 14.88 -20.11 -21.10
N LYS A 357 14.92 -20.87 -22.21
CA LYS A 357 16.04 -21.77 -22.51
C LYS A 357 17.35 -21.02 -22.67
N GLU A 358 17.36 -19.88 -23.38
CA GLU A 358 18.59 -19.09 -23.55
C GLU A 358 19.06 -18.48 -22.22
N LEU A 359 18.15 -18.09 -21.30
CA LEU A 359 18.53 -17.64 -19.97
C LEU A 359 19.13 -18.78 -19.12
N ILE A 360 18.56 -19.99 -19.20
CA ILE A 360 19.11 -21.17 -18.55
C ILE A 360 20.55 -21.43 -19.03
N GLU A 361 20.75 -21.43 -20.35
CA GLU A 361 22.06 -21.65 -20.96
C GLU A 361 23.09 -20.58 -20.55
N LEU A 362 22.67 -19.31 -20.54
CA LEU A 362 23.51 -18.20 -20.08
C LEU A 362 23.88 -18.34 -18.62
N ASN A 363 22.88 -18.62 -17.75
CA ASN A 363 23.09 -18.81 -16.32
C ASN A 363 24.08 -19.98 -16.04
N GLN A 364 23.89 -21.13 -16.70
CA GLN A 364 24.82 -22.26 -16.62
C GLN A 364 26.25 -21.91 -17.07
N SER A 365 26.39 -21.01 -18.06
CA SER A 365 27.71 -20.56 -18.51
C SER A 365 28.40 -19.69 -17.45
N LEU A 366 27.64 -18.87 -16.71
CA LEU A 366 28.17 -18.04 -15.63
C LEU A 366 28.53 -18.88 -14.40
N LEU A 367 27.74 -19.89 -14.05
CA LEU A 367 28.08 -20.86 -13.00
C LEU A 367 29.35 -21.65 -13.27
N LYS A 368 29.71 -21.88 -14.54
CA LYS A 368 31.02 -22.51 -14.87
C LYS A 368 32.21 -21.63 -14.50
N GLN A 369 32.02 -20.30 -14.42
CA GLN A 369 33.06 -19.36 -14.05
C GLN A 369 33.18 -19.23 -12.51
N ASP A 370 32.03 -19.33 -11.82
CA ASP A 370 31.97 -19.30 -10.35
C ASP A 370 30.91 -20.31 -9.86
N GLN A 371 31.40 -21.51 -9.53
CA GLN A 371 30.56 -22.65 -9.18
C GLN A 371 29.90 -22.56 -7.80
N ASN A 372 30.33 -21.63 -6.97
CA ASN A 372 29.81 -21.47 -5.60
C ASN A 372 28.93 -20.25 -5.42
N ASP A 373 28.59 -19.53 -6.50
CA ASP A 373 27.80 -18.33 -6.41
C ASP A 373 26.31 -18.66 -6.15
N ALA A 374 25.84 -18.38 -4.95
CA ALA A 374 24.49 -18.67 -4.50
C ALA A 374 23.42 -17.98 -5.35
N PHE A 375 23.65 -16.75 -5.82
CA PHE A 375 22.69 -16.01 -6.66
C PHE A 375 22.44 -16.75 -7.98
N TRP A 376 23.51 -17.22 -8.67
CA TRP A 376 23.33 -17.90 -9.95
C TRP A 376 22.70 -19.29 -9.77
N HIS A 377 22.95 -19.97 -8.64
CA HIS A 377 22.24 -21.21 -8.30
C HIS A 377 20.75 -20.95 -8.03
N LEU A 378 20.39 -19.91 -7.26
CA LEU A 378 19.00 -19.52 -7.03
C LEU A 378 18.27 -19.17 -8.34
N SER A 379 18.91 -18.35 -9.17
CA SER A 379 18.39 -17.96 -10.48
C SER A 379 18.17 -19.19 -11.37
N LEU A 380 19.14 -20.11 -11.42
CA LEU A 380 19.02 -21.33 -12.20
C LEU A 380 17.92 -22.25 -11.67
N ALA A 381 17.84 -22.42 -10.35
CA ALA A 381 16.80 -23.23 -9.73
C ALA A 381 15.42 -22.70 -10.09
N TYR A 382 15.22 -21.38 -10.02
CA TYR A 382 13.92 -20.78 -10.33
C TYR A 382 13.59 -20.83 -11.83
N LEU A 383 14.59 -20.61 -12.70
CA LEU A 383 14.41 -20.79 -14.14
C LEU A 383 14.01 -22.24 -14.49
N PHE A 384 14.59 -23.24 -13.84
CA PHE A 384 14.16 -24.63 -13.99
C PHE A 384 12.73 -24.86 -13.50
N HIS A 385 12.33 -24.23 -12.37
CA HIS A 385 10.96 -24.30 -11.90
C HIS A 385 9.99 -23.71 -12.95
N LEU A 386 10.29 -22.54 -13.50
CA LEU A 386 9.47 -21.91 -14.54
C LEU A 386 9.40 -22.78 -15.81
N ASP A 387 10.46 -23.47 -16.17
CA ASP A 387 10.52 -24.40 -17.32
C ASP A 387 9.93 -25.80 -16.99
N GLN A 388 9.28 -25.96 -15.83
CA GLN A 388 8.71 -27.23 -15.36
C GLN A 388 9.73 -28.37 -15.20
N GLN A 389 11.01 -28.07 -15.13
CA GLN A 389 12.09 -29.01 -14.83
C GLN A 389 12.26 -29.17 -13.30
N LEU A 390 11.22 -29.65 -12.62
CA LEU A 390 11.10 -29.61 -11.16
C LEU A 390 12.20 -30.38 -10.43
N ASP A 391 12.68 -31.48 -10.98
CA ASP A 391 13.79 -32.26 -10.40
C ASP A 391 15.13 -31.50 -10.55
N ALA A 392 15.36 -30.88 -11.70
CA ALA A 392 16.56 -30.05 -11.92
C ALA A 392 16.58 -28.83 -10.99
N CYS A 393 15.41 -28.22 -10.73
CA CYS A 393 15.26 -27.18 -9.72
C CYS A 393 15.68 -27.69 -8.33
N SER A 394 15.19 -28.86 -7.92
CA SER A 394 15.52 -29.45 -6.62
C SER A 394 17.04 -29.75 -6.49
N GLU A 395 17.69 -30.21 -7.55
CA GLU A 395 19.15 -30.44 -7.55
C GLU A 395 19.93 -29.14 -7.50
N ALA A 396 19.50 -28.09 -8.22
CA ALA A 396 20.14 -26.78 -8.17
C ALA A 396 20.06 -26.15 -6.77
N LEU A 397 18.93 -26.31 -6.07
CA LEU A 397 18.75 -25.81 -4.69
C LEU A 397 19.69 -26.53 -3.70
N LYS A 398 19.95 -27.83 -3.87
CA LYS A 398 20.87 -28.59 -3.01
C LYS A 398 22.33 -28.11 -3.09
N ALA A 399 22.71 -27.45 -4.18
CA ALA A 399 24.04 -26.90 -4.37
C ALA A 399 24.27 -25.58 -3.62
N ILE A 400 23.23 -25.01 -3.02
CA ILE A 400 23.30 -23.72 -2.34
C ILE A 400 23.63 -23.93 -0.85
N ASP A 401 24.68 -23.26 -0.39
CA ASP A 401 24.92 -23.04 1.04
C ASP A 401 24.36 -21.65 1.41
N PRO A 402 23.23 -21.57 2.14
CA PRO A 402 22.61 -20.29 2.46
C PRO A 402 23.46 -19.54 3.49
N SER A 403 24.30 -18.64 3.01
CA SER A 403 25.27 -17.89 3.84
C SER A 403 24.68 -16.64 4.50
N THR A 404 23.55 -16.14 4.00
CA THR A 404 22.86 -14.97 4.56
C THR A 404 21.35 -15.23 4.69
N PRO A 405 20.63 -14.48 5.56
CA PRO A 405 19.18 -14.60 5.70
C PRO A 405 18.43 -14.43 4.37
N GLU A 406 18.86 -13.49 3.52
CA GLU A 406 18.21 -13.18 2.24
C GLU A 406 18.33 -14.36 1.27
N ILE A 407 19.50 -14.98 1.19
CA ILE A 407 19.75 -16.19 0.38
C ILE A 407 18.91 -17.36 0.92
N GLN A 408 18.84 -17.51 2.24
CA GLN A 408 18.02 -18.55 2.87
C GLN A 408 16.53 -18.35 2.57
N MET A 409 16.05 -17.12 2.66
CA MET A 409 14.64 -16.81 2.36
C MET A 409 14.31 -17.08 0.91
N GLN A 410 15.11 -16.60 -0.03
CA GLN A 410 14.88 -16.85 -1.46
C GLN A 410 14.95 -18.34 -1.79
N HIS A 411 15.87 -19.07 -1.17
CA HIS A 411 15.96 -20.53 -1.27
C HIS A 411 14.65 -21.20 -0.79
N ASP A 412 14.15 -20.82 0.38
CA ASP A 412 12.96 -21.43 0.97
C ASP A 412 11.69 -21.11 0.15
N ILE A 413 11.57 -19.91 -0.43
CA ILE A 413 10.49 -19.56 -1.36
C ILE A 413 10.52 -20.49 -2.58
N ILE A 414 11.65 -20.59 -3.27
CA ILE A 414 11.77 -21.45 -4.45
C ILE A 414 11.53 -22.92 -4.08
N PHE A 415 12.04 -23.36 -2.93
CA PHE A 415 11.83 -24.71 -2.44
C PHE A 415 10.33 -25.01 -2.26
N ILE A 416 9.58 -24.13 -1.58
CA ILE A 416 8.14 -24.32 -1.31
C ILE A 416 7.36 -24.43 -2.63
N VAL A 417 7.55 -23.49 -3.56
CA VAL A 417 6.79 -23.48 -4.81
C VAL A 417 7.11 -24.70 -5.67
N ASN A 418 8.37 -25.10 -5.74
CA ASN A 418 8.80 -26.28 -6.47
C ASN A 418 8.31 -27.58 -5.80
N TYR A 419 8.37 -27.66 -4.48
CA TYR A 419 7.90 -28.78 -3.69
C TYR A 419 6.38 -28.98 -3.86
N LEU A 420 5.61 -27.92 -3.83
CA LEU A 420 4.17 -27.93 -4.08
C LEU A 420 3.86 -28.32 -5.52
N ALA A 421 4.64 -27.87 -6.52
CA ALA A 421 4.42 -28.23 -7.92
C ALA A 421 4.60 -29.74 -8.19
N GLN A 422 5.49 -30.40 -7.45
CA GLN A 422 5.73 -31.86 -7.57
C GLN A 422 4.63 -32.72 -6.96
N ARG A 423 3.64 -32.15 -6.28
CA ARG A 423 2.64 -32.89 -5.49
C ARG A 423 1.22 -32.52 -5.87
N GLN A 424 0.37 -33.52 -5.94
CA GLN A 424 -1.09 -33.33 -6.11
C GLN A 424 -1.82 -33.25 -4.77
N THR A 425 -1.34 -34.00 -3.77
CA THR A 425 -1.88 -34.03 -2.40
C THR A 425 -0.73 -33.98 -1.43
N LEU A 426 -0.97 -33.49 -0.22
CA LEU A 426 0.01 -33.43 0.87
C LEU A 426 -0.29 -34.53 1.89
N ASN A 427 0.76 -35.21 2.33
CA ASN A 427 0.71 -36.09 3.51
C ASN A 427 1.37 -35.35 4.69
N GLU A 428 1.30 -35.94 5.88
CA GLU A 428 1.83 -35.32 7.12
C GLU A 428 3.32 -34.97 7.04
N ALA A 429 4.13 -35.76 6.34
CA ALA A 429 5.55 -35.44 6.16
C ALA A 429 5.73 -34.21 5.26
N ASP A 430 4.94 -34.09 4.17
CA ASP A 430 4.91 -32.93 3.28
C ASP A 430 4.48 -31.67 4.06
N GLU A 431 3.43 -31.78 4.89
CA GLU A 431 2.92 -30.69 5.72
C GLU A 431 3.97 -30.19 6.72
N ASN A 432 4.71 -31.11 7.34
CA ASN A 432 5.81 -30.74 8.25
C ASN A 432 6.94 -30.00 7.52
N ILE A 433 7.30 -30.45 6.31
CA ILE A 433 8.35 -29.81 5.51
C ILE A 433 7.93 -28.39 5.10
N ILE A 434 6.73 -28.23 4.56
CA ILE A 434 6.23 -26.92 4.10
C ILE A 434 6.07 -25.97 5.29
N GLY A 435 5.45 -26.44 6.38
CA GLY A 435 5.27 -25.67 7.60
C GLY A 435 6.59 -25.20 8.21
N GLU A 436 7.63 -26.07 8.23
CA GLU A 436 8.95 -25.68 8.68
C GLU A 436 9.55 -24.55 7.84
N LYS A 437 9.41 -24.63 6.51
CA LYS A 437 9.90 -23.58 5.61
C LYS A 437 9.15 -22.27 5.77
N LEU A 438 7.82 -22.31 5.90
CA LEU A 438 7.01 -21.12 6.17
C LEU A 438 7.38 -20.48 7.53
N MET A 439 7.60 -21.29 8.56
CA MET A 439 8.07 -20.79 9.86
C MET A 439 9.50 -20.20 9.76
N SER A 440 10.36 -20.77 8.93
CA SER A 440 11.70 -20.24 8.67
C SER A 440 11.65 -18.88 8.00
N LEU A 441 10.77 -18.71 7.00
CA LEU A 441 10.54 -17.44 6.36
C LEU A 441 10.07 -16.37 7.35
N ASN A 442 9.19 -16.74 8.29
CA ASN A 442 8.73 -15.84 9.34
C ASN A 442 9.82 -15.41 10.33
N LYS A 443 10.75 -16.33 10.65
CA LYS A 443 11.81 -16.11 11.65
C LYS A 443 12.98 -15.31 11.09
N ASN A 444 13.34 -15.53 9.83
CA ASN A 444 14.56 -14.99 9.20
C ASN A 444 14.33 -13.63 8.54
N ASN A 445 13.21 -13.00 8.82
CA ASN A 445 12.93 -11.66 8.34
C ASN A 445 14.07 -10.70 8.71
N PRO A 446 14.89 -10.25 7.76
CA PRO A 446 15.71 -9.09 8.03
C PRO A 446 14.74 -7.95 8.26
N SER A 447 14.74 -7.40 9.47
CA SER A 447 14.05 -6.14 9.75
C SER A 447 14.43 -5.18 8.61
N TYR A 448 13.50 -4.98 7.67
CA TYR A 448 13.64 -3.92 6.70
C TYR A 448 13.78 -2.63 7.49
N PRO A 449 14.92 -1.93 7.45
CA PRO A 449 15.14 -0.75 8.30
C PRO A 449 14.24 0.44 7.92
N TYR A 450 13.27 0.23 7.04
CA TYR A 450 12.55 1.27 6.36
C TYR A 450 11.11 1.53 6.83
N LEU A 451 10.54 0.65 7.66
CA LEU A 451 9.22 0.89 8.26
C LEU A 451 9.28 1.14 9.78
N GLY A 452 10.47 1.31 10.33
CA GLY A 452 10.68 1.58 11.75
C GLY A 452 10.61 3.07 12.10
N GLY A 453 9.43 3.62 12.23
CA GLY A 453 9.22 4.61 13.27
C GLY A 453 9.29 3.89 14.61
N GLU A 454 9.92 4.51 15.63
CA GLU A 454 10.13 3.93 16.97
C GLU A 454 8.85 3.44 17.69
N ASP A 455 7.67 3.59 17.08
CA ASP A 455 6.35 3.32 17.68
C ASP A 455 5.62 2.09 17.09
N TYR A 456 6.23 1.35 16.14
CA TYR A 456 5.63 0.11 15.65
C TYR A 456 6.45 -1.09 16.11
N PRO A 457 5.88 -1.99 16.93
CA PRO A 457 6.54 -3.27 17.23
C PRO A 457 6.75 -3.98 15.88
N MET A 458 7.98 -4.44 15.65
CA MET A 458 8.39 -5.13 14.44
C MET A 458 7.40 -6.25 14.12
N GLY A 459 6.55 -6.03 13.12
CA GLY A 459 5.73 -7.08 12.55
C GLY A 459 6.62 -8.19 11.99
N ASN A 460 6.13 -9.39 11.96
CA ASN A 460 6.83 -10.49 11.33
C ASN A 460 6.87 -10.23 9.82
N TYR A 461 8.00 -10.49 9.16
CA TYR A 461 8.18 -10.30 7.70
C TYR A 461 7.04 -10.91 6.87
N ILE A 462 6.63 -12.12 7.23
CA ILE A 462 5.45 -12.72 6.65
C ILE A 462 4.23 -11.82 6.90
N ASN A 463 4.00 -11.29 8.10
CA ASN A 463 2.90 -10.39 8.36
C ASN A 463 3.01 -9.08 7.56
N ASP A 464 4.19 -8.46 7.48
CA ASP A 464 4.35 -7.20 6.76
C ASP A 464 4.32 -7.38 5.24
N HIS A 465 4.88 -8.48 4.71
CA HIS A 465 4.80 -8.83 3.29
C HIS A 465 3.50 -9.52 2.91
N PHE A 466 2.87 -10.21 3.87
CA PHE A 466 1.64 -10.90 3.65
C PHE A 466 0.40 -10.09 4.07
N MET A 467 0.56 -9.04 4.84
CA MET A 467 -0.54 -8.19 5.34
C MET A 467 -0.71 -6.87 4.59
N VAL A 468 0.20 -6.50 3.70
CA VAL A 468 -0.05 -5.38 2.80
C VAL A 468 -1.06 -5.84 1.77
N GLU A 469 -2.26 -5.42 2.04
CA GLU A 469 -3.50 -5.66 1.35
C GLU A 469 -3.36 -5.55 -0.17
N GLU A 470 -4.13 -6.34 -0.86
CA GLU A 470 -4.49 -6.30 -2.28
C GLU A 470 -3.49 -6.85 -3.32
N TYR A 471 -2.17 -6.97 -3.04
CA TYR A 471 -1.24 -7.34 -4.11
C TYR A 471 -0.13 -8.32 -3.70
N ASN A 472 -0.34 -9.13 -2.68
CA ASN A 472 0.67 -10.04 -2.19
C ASN A 472 0.77 -11.33 -3.01
N THR A 473 1.60 -11.27 -4.01
CA THR A 473 1.88 -12.35 -4.95
C THR A 473 2.33 -13.64 -4.29
N LEU A 474 3.20 -13.52 -3.31
CA LEU A 474 3.79 -14.68 -2.64
C LEU A 474 2.71 -15.45 -1.87
N ASN A 475 1.88 -14.74 -1.11
CA ASN A 475 0.74 -15.32 -0.40
C ASN A 475 -0.26 -15.92 -1.35
N GLU A 476 -0.73 -15.11 -2.28
CA GLU A 476 -1.75 -15.54 -3.21
C GLU A 476 -1.30 -16.80 -3.94
N TYR A 477 -0.07 -16.85 -4.43
CA TYR A 477 0.42 -18.01 -5.14
C TYR A 477 0.64 -19.22 -4.22
N ILE A 478 1.44 -19.09 -3.16
CA ILE A 478 1.76 -20.22 -2.27
C ILE A 478 0.52 -20.70 -1.55
N PHE A 479 -0.29 -19.81 -1.01
CA PHE A 479 -1.47 -20.17 -0.25
C PHE A 479 -2.57 -20.74 -1.14
N THR A 480 -2.75 -20.20 -2.36
CA THR A 480 -3.63 -20.79 -3.36
C THR A 480 -3.18 -22.21 -3.69
N LYS A 481 -1.88 -22.43 -3.89
CA LYS A 481 -1.35 -23.77 -4.16
C LYS A 481 -1.51 -24.74 -2.99
N ILE A 482 -1.44 -24.26 -1.76
CA ILE A 482 -1.78 -25.07 -0.57
C ILE A 482 -3.29 -25.32 -0.51
N THR A 483 -4.13 -24.30 -0.70
CA THR A 483 -5.60 -24.39 -0.67
C THR A 483 -6.13 -25.41 -1.69
N GLU A 484 -5.60 -25.42 -2.91
CA GLU A 484 -5.98 -26.36 -3.95
C GLU A 484 -5.87 -27.83 -3.49
N ARG A 485 -4.95 -28.15 -2.56
CA ARG A 485 -4.72 -29.50 -2.04
C ARG A 485 -5.70 -29.92 -0.95
N TYR A 486 -6.37 -28.94 -0.33
CA TYR A 486 -7.32 -29.15 0.76
C TYR A 486 -8.78 -28.92 0.38
N LYS A 487 -9.07 -28.31 -0.75
CA LYS A 487 -10.38 -27.77 -1.17
C LYS A 487 -11.60 -28.68 -0.87
N ASN A 488 -11.45 -29.98 -0.80
CA ASN A 488 -12.52 -30.90 -0.47
C ASN A 488 -12.19 -31.85 0.71
N LEU A 489 -10.99 -31.73 1.27
CA LEU A 489 -10.47 -32.68 2.26
C LEU A 489 -10.48 -32.09 3.67
N ASN A 490 -10.20 -30.78 3.80
CA ASN A 490 -10.13 -30.12 5.09
C ASN A 490 -10.56 -28.64 4.94
N ALA A 491 -11.77 -28.32 5.43
CA ALA A 491 -12.34 -26.98 5.29
C ALA A 491 -11.59 -25.94 6.14
N PHE A 492 -11.00 -26.33 7.26
CA PHE A 492 -10.18 -25.46 8.08
C PHE A 492 -8.91 -25.03 7.32
N MET A 493 -8.13 -25.97 6.81
CA MET A 493 -6.91 -25.65 6.04
C MET A 493 -7.23 -24.87 4.76
N ALA A 494 -8.31 -25.25 4.06
CA ALA A 494 -8.75 -24.53 2.87
C ALA A 494 -9.13 -23.09 3.17
N LEU A 495 -9.82 -22.83 4.26
CA LEU A 495 -10.19 -21.48 4.68
C LEU A 495 -8.96 -20.66 5.03
N ILE A 496 -8.08 -21.20 5.87
CA ILE A 496 -6.87 -20.54 6.34
C ILE A 496 -6.00 -20.08 5.17
N PHE A 497 -5.81 -20.92 4.17
CA PHE A 497 -4.97 -20.60 3.01
C PHE A 497 -5.73 -19.96 1.84
N SER A 498 -7.01 -19.63 1.97
CA SER A 498 -7.78 -19.00 0.89
C SER A 498 -7.58 -17.47 0.76
N GLY A 499 -6.72 -16.88 1.58
CA GLY A 499 -6.44 -15.45 1.54
C GLY A 499 -7.17 -14.65 2.61
N ASN A 500 -7.12 -13.33 2.52
CA ASN A 500 -7.53 -12.34 3.52
C ASN A 500 -8.96 -12.43 4.06
N GLN A 501 -9.82 -13.22 3.45
CA GLN A 501 -11.25 -13.31 3.81
C GLN A 501 -11.55 -13.72 5.25
N PHE A 502 -10.61 -14.38 5.94
CA PHE A 502 -10.83 -14.78 7.32
C PHE A 502 -10.29 -13.79 8.34
N TYR A 503 -9.24 -13.07 8.00
CA TYR A 503 -8.67 -12.02 8.84
C TYR A 503 -9.69 -10.90 9.08
N ASP A 504 -10.40 -10.49 8.03
CA ASP A 504 -11.49 -9.50 8.09
C ASP A 504 -12.65 -9.93 8.99
N LEU A 505 -12.79 -11.23 9.25
CA LEU A 505 -13.82 -11.74 10.15
C LEU A 505 -13.52 -11.55 11.62
N CYS A 506 -12.26 -11.53 11.98
CA CYS A 506 -11.83 -11.64 13.38
C CYS A 506 -11.15 -10.37 13.93
N ASP A 507 -10.65 -9.47 13.10
CA ASP A 507 -9.90 -8.31 13.54
C ASP A 507 -10.69 -6.99 13.42
N LYS A 508 -11.01 -6.41 14.59
CA LYS A 508 -11.56 -5.06 14.71
C LYS A 508 -10.50 -3.95 14.60
N SER A 509 -9.22 -4.29 14.60
CA SER A 509 -8.15 -3.31 14.62
C SER A 509 -7.70 -2.85 13.21
N ALA A 510 -8.07 -3.58 12.16
CA ALA A 510 -7.79 -3.19 10.78
C ALA A 510 -8.67 -2.00 10.36
N HIS A 511 -8.15 -0.81 10.59
CA HIS A 511 -8.86 0.46 10.36
C HIS A 511 -8.78 0.98 8.93
N SER A 512 -8.37 0.20 7.95
CA SER A 512 -8.14 0.73 6.62
C SER A 512 -8.19 -0.29 5.48
N ILE A 513 -9.33 -1.00 5.32
CA ILE A 513 -9.51 -1.73 4.06
C ILE A 513 -10.74 -1.18 3.36
N GLU A 514 -10.50 -0.32 2.37
CA GLU A 514 -11.56 0.42 1.70
C GLU A 514 -12.35 -0.39 0.65
N ASP A 515 -11.96 -1.62 0.26
CA ASP A 515 -12.53 -2.25 -0.95
C ASP A 515 -12.89 -3.75 -0.89
N SER A 516 -12.90 -4.43 0.26
CA SER A 516 -13.27 -5.85 0.29
C SER A 516 -14.67 -6.09 0.87
N PRO A 517 -15.56 -6.86 0.19
CA PRO A 517 -16.86 -7.22 0.75
C PRO A 517 -16.68 -8.11 1.98
N THR A 518 -17.25 -7.72 3.10
CA THR A 518 -17.11 -8.47 4.35
C THR A 518 -17.64 -9.89 4.22
N PRO A 519 -16.81 -10.90 4.38
CA PRO A 519 -17.20 -12.30 4.21
C PRO A 519 -18.05 -12.80 5.37
N ASP A 520 -18.16 -12.06 6.47
CA ASP A 520 -18.86 -12.49 7.67
C ASP A 520 -20.35 -12.83 7.42
N PHE A 521 -21.01 -12.15 6.49
CA PHE A 521 -22.39 -12.42 6.08
C PHE A 521 -22.53 -13.50 4.99
N GLN A 522 -21.44 -13.85 4.34
CA GLN A 522 -21.42 -14.93 3.34
C GLN A 522 -21.21 -16.29 4.00
N ILE A 523 -20.55 -16.34 5.16
CA ILE A 523 -20.32 -17.57 5.92
C ILE A 523 -21.60 -18.01 6.60
N LYS A 524 -22.00 -19.22 6.32
CA LYS A 524 -23.16 -19.86 6.95
C LYS A 524 -22.75 -20.59 8.23
N LEU A 525 -23.69 -20.75 9.13
CA LEU A 525 -23.50 -21.53 10.37
C LEU A 525 -22.96 -22.94 10.08
N THR A 526 -23.44 -23.58 9.01
CA THR A 526 -22.98 -24.91 8.58
C THR A 526 -21.52 -24.92 8.17
N ASP A 527 -21.02 -23.82 7.61
CA ASP A 527 -19.62 -23.71 7.20
C ASP A 527 -18.71 -23.58 8.43
N VAL A 528 -19.13 -22.77 9.41
CA VAL A 528 -18.39 -22.65 10.68
C VAL A 528 -18.38 -23.99 11.44
N ASP A 529 -19.49 -24.72 11.48
CA ASP A 529 -19.56 -26.04 12.13
C ASP A 529 -18.66 -27.06 11.43
N ARG A 530 -18.57 -27.02 10.10
CA ARG A 530 -17.66 -27.84 9.33
C ARG A 530 -16.21 -27.50 9.63
N ILE A 531 -15.86 -26.19 9.63
CA ILE A 531 -14.50 -25.72 9.93
C ILE A 531 -14.09 -26.14 11.35
N LEU A 532 -14.95 -25.96 12.36
CA LEU A 532 -14.70 -26.41 13.73
C LEU A 532 -14.52 -27.92 13.84
N THR A 533 -15.27 -28.68 13.03
CA THR A 533 -15.15 -30.14 12.97
C THR A 533 -13.81 -30.54 12.38
N ASP A 534 -13.42 -29.92 11.29
CA ASP A 534 -12.17 -30.19 10.60
C ASP A 534 -10.97 -29.72 11.42
N LEU A 535 -11.05 -28.57 12.11
CA LEU A 535 -10.04 -28.11 13.04
C LEU A 535 -9.71 -29.19 14.09
N LYS A 536 -10.74 -29.79 14.71
CA LYS A 536 -10.56 -30.84 15.73
C LYS A 536 -9.97 -32.14 15.18
N ARG A 537 -10.06 -32.37 13.87
CA ARG A 537 -9.52 -33.54 13.18
C ARG A 537 -8.17 -33.26 12.52
N THR A 538 -7.80 -32.00 12.41
CA THR A 538 -6.55 -31.61 11.77
C THR A 538 -5.39 -32.04 12.66
N PRO A 539 -4.42 -32.82 12.15
CA PRO A 539 -3.24 -33.18 12.91
C PRO A 539 -2.46 -31.94 13.32
N GLU A 540 -1.97 -31.91 14.55
CA GLU A 540 -1.05 -30.88 15.01
C GLU A 540 0.35 -31.12 14.41
N ASN A 541 0.57 -30.61 13.20
CA ASN A 541 1.87 -30.63 12.50
C ASN A 541 2.34 -29.18 12.25
N LYS A 542 3.54 -29.04 11.66
CA LYS A 542 4.14 -27.71 11.44
C LYS A 542 3.30 -26.81 10.53
N LEU A 543 2.66 -27.35 9.48
CA LEU A 543 1.85 -26.54 8.57
C LEU A 543 0.56 -26.07 9.23
N SER A 544 -0.15 -26.96 9.91
CA SER A 544 -1.38 -26.60 10.62
C SER A 544 -1.11 -25.66 11.81
N THR A 545 0.02 -25.83 12.50
CA THR A 545 0.48 -24.90 13.55
C THR A 545 0.79 -23.52 12.96
N PHE A 546 1.51 -23.47 11.85
CA PHE A 546 1.74 -22.21 11.14
C PHE A 546 0.41 -21.54 10.76
N ALA A 547 -0.49 -22.29 10.13
CA ALA A 547 -1.81 -21.80 9.72
C ALA A 547 -2.60 -21.21 10.90
N ALA A 548 -2.70 -21.95 12.00
CA ALA A 548 -3.42 -21.49 13.19
C ALA A 548 -2.79 -20.25 13.83
N SER A 549 -1.47 -20.18 13.90
CA SER A 549 -0.74 -19.05 14.46
C SER A 549 -0.82 -17.80 13.57
N TYR A 550 -0.80 -18.01 12.27
CA TYR A 550 -0.74 -16.93 11.29
C TYR A 550 -2.05 -16.15 11.18
N TYR A 551 -3.18 -16.85 11.00
CA TYR A 551 -4.45 -16.19 10.73
C TYR A 551 -5.19 -15.67 11.94
N PHE A 552 -5.00 -16.32 13.09
CA PHE A 552 -5.74 -15.91 14.27
C PHE A 552 -5.03 -14.85 15.09
N GLY A 553 -3.86 -14.37 14.63
CA GLY A 553 -3.12 -13.33 15.30
C GLY A 553 -2.99 -13.59 16.80
N THR A 554 -2.19 -12.84 17.51
CA THR A 554 -2.27 -12.83 18.97
C THR A 554 -3.45 -11.94 19.35
N PRO A 555 -4.55 -12.47 19.91
CA PRO A 555 -5.54 -11.63 20.54
C PRO A 555 -4.83 -10.64 21.45
N GLN A 556 -5.30 -9.40 21.53
CA GLN A 556 -4.67 -8.34 22.36
C GLN A 556 -4.45 -8.74 23.83
N TYR A 557 -5.09 -9.82 24.28
CA TYR A 557 -4.97 -10.35 25.64
C TYR A 557 -3.94 -11.49 25.79
N VAL A 558 -3.32 -11.94 24.72
CA VAL A 558 -2.27 -12.96 24.71
C VAL A 558 -0.98 -12.32 24.24
N GLU A 559 0.10 -12.49 25.00
CA GLU A 559 1.40 -12.00 24.56
C GLU A 559 1.84 -12.74 23.30
N ALA A 560 2.34 -12.01 22.30
CA ALA A 560 2.71 -12.56 20.99
C ALA A 560 3.65 -13.77 21.10
N GLU A 561 4.57 -13.75 22.05
CA GLU A 561 5.47 -14.86 22.29
C GLU A 561 4.77 -16.14 22.77
N ASP A 562 3.66 -16.04 23.48
CA ASP A 562 2.92 -17.21 24.01
C ASP A 562 2.07 -17.89 22.94
N ALA A 563 1.54 -17.15 21.98
CA ALA A 563 0.75 -17.71 20.86
C ALA A 563 1.59 -18.63 19.96
N TYR A 564 2.88 -18.34 19.80
CA TYR A 564 3.79 -19.15 18.97
C TYR A 564 4.55 -20.24 19.73
N ARG A 565 4.40 -20.30 21.05
CA ARG A 565 5.19 -21.26 21.88
C ARG A 565 4.74 -22.70 21.74
N THR A 566 3.44 -22.94 21.52
CA THR A 566 2.92 -24.31 21.36
C THR A 566 1.77 -24.35 20.33
N SER A 567 1.73 -25.39 19.52
CA SER A 567 0.63 -25.65 18.59
C SER A 567 -0.72 -25.69 19.30
N SER A 568 -0.79 -26.28 20.50
CA SER A 568 -2.00 -26.37 21.29
C SER A 568 -2.62 -25.02 21.64
N VAL A 569 -1.80 -23.99 21.93
CA VAL A 569 -2.29 -22.64 22.20
C VAL A 569 -2.88 -22.01 20.96
N ALA A 570 -2.20 -22.12 19.82
CA ALA A 570 -2.67 -21.58 18.54
C ALA A 570 -4.01 -22.21 18.12
N PHE A 571 -4.14 -23.54 18.21
CA PHE A 571 -5.38 -24.24 17.90
C PHE A 571 -6.52 -23.87 18.85
N GLN A 572 -6.23 -23.72 20.15
CA GLN A 572 -7.22 -23.28 21.13
C GLN A 572 -7.74 -21.88 20.84
N LEU A 573 -6.86 -20.93 20.52
CA LEU A 573 -7.24 -19.57 20.16
C LEU A 573 -8.10 -19.55 18.88
N CYS A 574 -7.71 -20.34 17.89
CA CYS A 574 -8.46 -20.52 16.67
C CYS A 574 -9.87 -21.05 16.93
N GLU A 575 -10.01 -22.11 17.75
CA GLU A 575 -11.31 -22.67 18.15
C GLU A 575 -12.17 -21.61 18.87
N GLN A 576 -11.59 -20.84 19.79
CA GLN A 576 -12.30 -19.81 20.52
C GLN A 576 -12.83 -18.69 19.63
N GLN A 577 -12.06 -18.23 18.66
CA GLN A 577 -12.49 -17.20 17.71
C GLN A 577 -13.57 -17.72 16.77
N LEU A 578 -13.44 -18.96 16.28
CA LEU A 578 -14.48 -19.61 15.48
C LEU A 578 -15.78 -19.79 16.25
N LEU A 579 -15.70 -20.11 17.54
CA LEU A 579 -16.86 -20.20 18.42
C LEU A 579 -17.50 -18.83 18.66
N GLU A 580 -16.70 -17.78 18.81
CA GLU A 580 -17.21 -16.40 18.91
C GLU A 580 -17.93 -15.99 17.63
N LEU A 581 -17.34 -16.26 16.45
CA LEU A 581 -18.01 -16.07 15.15
C LEU A 581 -19.32 -16.84 15.06
N LYS A 582 -19.32 -18.12 15.46
CA LYS A 582 -20.53 -18.92 15.51
C LYS A 582 -21.62 -18.28 16.38
N ALA A 583 -21.26 -17.82 17.56
CA ALA A 583 -22.19 -17.13 18.45
C ALA A 583 -22.73 -15.84 17.83
N THR A 584 -21.90 -15.06 17.16
CA THR A 584 -22.31 -13.83 16.46
C THR A 584 -23.33 -14.13 15.36
N ILE A 585 -23.11 -15.19 14.56
CA ILE A 585 -24.07 -15.62 13.53
C ILE A 585 -25.39 -16.06 14.18
N LEU A 586 -25.34 -16.81 15.30
CA LEU A 586 -26.53 -17.24 16.03
C LEU A 586 -27.30 -16.05 16.62
N LEU A 587 -26.64 -14.99 17.05
CA LEU A 587 -27.29 -13.77 17.59
C LEU A 587 -28.15 -13.06 16.54
N ARG A 588 -27.90 -13.29 15.25
CA ARG A 588 -28.70 -12.71 14.15
C ARG A 588 -30.14 -13.24 14.12
N ASP A 589 -30.39 -14.41 14.75
CA ASP A 589 -31.73 -15.00 14.90
C ASP A 589 -32.09 -15.14 16.39
N PRO A 590 -33.08 -14.39 16.91
CA PRO A 590 -33.46 -14.46 18.32
C PRO A 590 -33.98 -15.85 18.75
N THR A 591 -34.37 -16.71 17.82
CA THR A 591 -34.74 -18.11 18.15
C THR A 591 -33.55 -18.97 18.53
N GLN A 592 -32.33 -18.52 18.18
CA GLN A 592 -31.07 -19.23 18.48
C GLN A 592 -30.35 -18.66 19.70
N ILE A 593 -30.97 -17.75 20.44
CA ILE A 593 -30.34 -16.97 21.51
C ILE A 593 -29.75 -17.85 22.64
N GLU A 594 -30.38 -18.97 22.96
CA GLU A 594 -29.87 -19.88 24.02
C GLU A 594 -28.60 -20.58 23.58
N GLN A 595 -28.48 -20.91 22.26
CA GLN A 595 -27.26 -21.50 21.74
C GLN A 595 -26.11 -20.48 21.69
N ALA A 596 -26.39 -19.24 21.27
CA ALA A 596 -25.41 -18.15 21.28
C ALA A 596 -24.90 -17.89 22.71
N LEU A 597 -25.81 -17.83 23.70
CA LEU A 597 -25.46 -17.61 25.09
C LEU A 597 -24.57 -18.72 25.63
N HIS A 598 -24.94 -19.99 25.38
CA HIS A 598 -24.15 -21.14 25.82
C HIS A 598 -22.69 -21.04 25.35
N ILE A 599 -22.47 -20.61 24.09
CA ILE A 599 -21.12 -20.41 23.52
C ILE A 599 -20.44 -19.22 24.19
N LEU A 600 -21.09 -18.05 24.24
CA LEU A 600 -20.49 -16.81 24.75
C LEU A 600 -20.15 -16.91 26.26
N GLU A 601 -20.94 -17.66 27.05
CA GLU A 601 -20.67 -17.88 28.46
C GLU A 601 -19.51 -18.84 28.72
N ALA A 602 -19.17 -19.69 27.75
CA ALA A 602 -18.04 -20.61 27.80
C ALA A 602 -16.72 -20.02 27.30
N LEU A 603 -16.77 -18.91 26.59
CA LEU A 603 -15.57 -18.24 26.06
C LEU A 603 -14.84 -17.41 27.10
N PRO A 604 -13.53 -17.21 26.99
CA PRO A 604 -12.78 -16.30 27.83
C PRO A 604 -13.40 -14.89 27.82
N LYS A 605 -13.45 -14.29 29.02
CA LYS A 605 -14.00 -12.94 29.18
C LYS A 605 -13.22 -11.92 28.35
N GLU A 606 -11.93 -12.08 28.27
CA GLU A 606 -11.00 -11.25 27.51
C GLU A 606 -11.41 -11.20 26.03
N LEU A 607 -11.80 -12.31 25.44
CA LEU A 607 -12.28 -12.39 24.06
C LEU A 607 -13.69 -11.76 23.93
N THR A 608 -14.62 -12.11 24.82
CA THR A 608 -15.99 -11.58 24.74
C THR A 608 -16.07 -10.08 25.01
N ASP A 609 -15.15 -9.51 25.79
CA ASP A 609 -15.08 -8.08 26.07
C ASP A 609 -14.45 -7.26 24.94
N GLN A 610 -13.77 -7.89 23.98
CA GLN A 610 -13.24 -7.23 22.78
C GLN A 610 -14.35 -6.81 21.81
N HIS A 611 -15.42 -7.61 21.72
CA HIS A 611 -16.55 -7.34 20.85
C HIS A 611 -17.67 -6.64 21.57
N TYR A 612 -17.73 -5.32 21.43
CA TYR A 612 -18.69 -4.47 22.09
C TYR A 612 -19.12 -3.31 21.20
N THR A 613 -20.26 -2.72 21.56
CA THR A 613 -20.73 -1.46 20.99
C THR A 613 -20.81 -0.37 22.03
N TYR A 614 -20.96 0.87 21.60
CA TYR A 614 -21.27 1.99 22.49
C TYR A 614 -22.77 2.30 22.50
N GLY A 615 -23.32 2.52 23.70
CA GLY A 615 -24.74 2.80 23.89
C GLY A 615 -25.60 1.55 23.98
N SER A 616 -26.91 1.76 23.96
CA SER A 616 -27.88 0.68 24.08
C SER A 616 -28.71 0.52 22.81
N PRO A 617 -28.66 -0.64 22.15
CA PRO A 617 -29.47 -0.90 20.98
C PRO A 617 -30.98 -0.97 21.30
N PHE A 618 -31.36 -1.15 22.58
CA PHE A 618 -32.74 -1.27 23.02
C PHE A 618 -33.46 0.07 23.16
N LEU A 619 -32.77 1.18 22.95
CA LEU A 619 -33.32 2.52 23.02
C LEU A 619 -33.69 3.05 21.65
N TYR A 620 -34.91 3.54 21.53
CA TYR A 620 -35.38 4.25 20.35
C TYR A 620 -34.60 5.56 20.13
N SER A 621 -34.31 5.86 18.88
CA SER A 621 -33.79 7.16 18.45
C SER A 621 -34.40 7.54 17.09
N ALA A 622 -34.87 8.80 16.98
CA ALA A 622 -35.29 9.35 15.70
C ALA A 622 -34.10 9.74 14.80
N LYS A 623 -32.90 9.88 15.36
CA LYS A 623 -31.70 10.29 14.63
C LYS A 623 -31.30 9.21 13.64
N THR A 624 -31.01 9.66 12.43
CA THR A 624 -30.32 8.83 11.45
C THR A 624 -28.87 8.73 11.85
N PRO A 625 -28.26 7.55 11.92
CA PRO A 625 -26.84 7.41 12.17
C PRO A 625 -26.07 8.21 11.11
N ASN A 626 -25.19 9.10 11.57
CA ASN A 626 -24.15 9.61 10.70
C ASN A 626 -23.04 8.54 10.68
N PHE A 627 -22.75 7.99 9.52
CA PHE A 627 -21.79 6.91 9.35
C PHE A 627 -20.38 7.29 9.86
N ASN A 628 -20.04 8.58 9.88
CA ASN A 628 -18.77 9.10 10.36
C ASN A 628 -18.75 9.48 11.85
N ALA A 629 -19.88 9.40 12.58
CA ALA A 629 -19.96 9.86 13.97
C ALA A 629 -19.51 8.84 15.02
N HIS A 630 -18.92 7.72 14.60
CA HIS A 630 -18.49 6.66 15.53
C HIS A 630 -17.39 7.07 16.53
N TYR A 631 -16.69 8.18 16.30
CA TYR A 631 -15.46 8.51 17.03
C TYR A 631 -15.56 9.69 18.00
N GLU A 632 -16.59 10.52 17.89
CA GLU A 632 -16.70 11.77 18.67
C GLU A 632 -17.34 11.58 20.05
N ASN A 633 -16.77 11.01 21.03
CA ASN A 633 -17.20 10.91 22.44
C ASN A 633 -17.32 9.50 23.03
N GLN A 634 -16.53 8.56 22.56
CA GLN A 634 -16.57 7.17 23.01
C GLN A 634 -16.38 6.99 24.51
N ASN A 635 -15.64 7.86 25.19
CA ASN A 635 -15.32 7.71 26.62
C ASN A 635 -16.48 7.99 27.59
N ARG A 636 -17.65 8.46 27.12
CA ARG A 636 -18.79 8.82 27.97
C ARG A 636 -20.00 7.89 27.83
N ILE A 637 -19.97 6.98 26.87
CA ILE A 637 -21.10 6.11 26.57
C ILE A 637 -20.78 4.70 27.11
N PRO A 638 -21.69 4.04 27.84
CA PRO A 638 -21.45 2.69 28.33
C PRO A 638 -21.21 1.71 27.19
N LYS A 639 -20.22 0.84 27.36
CA LYS A 639 -19.97 -0.28 26.46
C LYS A 639 -21.00 -1.38 26.70
N LEU A 640 -21.48 -2.01 25.64
CA LEU A 640 -22.34 -3.18 25.68
C LEU A 640 -21.70 -4.31 24.85
N THR A 641 -21.33 -5.40 25.51
CA THR A 641 -20.74 -6.58 24.85
C THR A 641 -21.81 -7.44 24.17
N ARG A 642 -21.42 -8.31 23.23
CA ARG A 642 -22.29 -9.31 22.60
C ARG A 642 -22.95 -10.22 23.62
N LEU A 643 -22.21 -10.63 24.69
CA LEU A 643 -22.74 -11.42 25.77
C LEU A 643 -23.84 -10.67 26.55
N ALA A 644 -23.61 -9.38 26.85
CA ALA A 644 -24.61 -8.57 27.55
C ALA A 644 -25.86 -8.32 26.70
N PHE A 645 -25.66 -8.08 25.41
CA PHE A 645 -26.74 -8.01 24.41
C PHE A 645 -27.58 -9.29 24.41
N ALA A 646 -26.94 -10.45 24.28
CA ALA A 646 -27.61 -11.74 24.26
C ALA A 646 -28.42 -12.01 25.52
N LYS A 647 -27.88 -11.71 26.71
CA LYS A 647 -28.59 -11.81 27.99
C LYS A 647 -29.84 -10.94 28.01
N LYS A 648 -29.73 -9.71 27.50
CA LYS A 648 -30.89 -8.81 27.47
C LYS A 648 -31.93 -9.24 26.46
N VAL A 649 -31.53 -9.73 25.30
CA VAL A 649 -32.46 -10.30 24.30
C VAL A 649 -33.18 -11.50 24.89
N ARG A 650 -32.50 -12.44 25.50
CA ARG A 650 -33.14 -13.59 26.19
C ARG A 650 -34.17 -13.14 27.23
N GLN A 651 -33.82 -12.15 28.06
CA GLN A 651 -34.74 -11.59 29.07
C GLN A 651 -36.01 -11.01 28.40
N LEU A 652 -35.88 -10.31 27.31
CA LEU A 652 -37.03 -9.70 26.61
C LEU A 652 -37.90 -10.77 25.91
N ILE A 653 -37.29 -11.81 25.35
CA ILE A 653 -37.98 -12.94 24.72
C ILE A 653 -38.78 -13.74 25.72
N SER A 654 -38.29 -13.94 26.95
CA SER A 654 -39.00 -14.72 27.98
C SER A 654 -40.38 -14.14 28.33
N ASP A 655 -40.61 -12.87 28.03
CA ASP A 655 -41.92 -12.22 28.16
C ASP A 655 -42.23 -11.34 26.92
N GLU A 656 -42.12 -11.92 25.75
CA GLU A 656 -42.37 -11.25 24.46
C GLU A 656 -43.84 -10.99 24.18
N GLN A 657 -44.76 -11.44 25.03
CA GLN A 657 -46.18 -11.08 25.01
C GLN A 657 -46.41 -9.70 25.69
N ASN A 658 -45.44 -9.14 26.32
CA ASN A 658 -45.44 -7.76 26.74
C ASN A 658 -45.13 -6.82 25.55
N ALA A 659 -46.02 -5.89 25.27
CA ALA A 659 -45.88 -5.01 24.11
C ALA A 659 -44.59 -4.16 24.14
N LEU A 660 -44.14 -3.73 25.33
CA LEU A 660 -42.92 -2.96 25.49
C LEU A 660 -41.67 -3.83 25.23
N ASN A 661 -41.67 -5.08 25.70
CA ASN A 661 -40.56 -6.00 25.45
C ASN A 661 -40.43 -6.32 23.95
N ALA A 662 -41.56 -6.57 23.27
CA ALA A 662 -41.59 -6.76 21.83
C ALA A 662 -41.10 -5.48 21.08
N PHE A 663 -41.50 -4.30 21.53
CA PHE A 663 -41.02 -3.04 20.96
C PHE A 663 -39.50 -2.90 21.13
N GLN A 664 -38.96 -3.13 22.33
CA GLN A 664 -37.51 -3.07 22.57
C GLN A 664 -36.73 -4.09 21.73
N LEU A 665 -37.26 -5.30 21.51
CA LEU A 665 -36.61 -6.28 20.60
C LEU A 665 -36.60 -5.79 19.17
N GLY A 666 -37.68 -5.22 18.68
CA GLY A 666 -37.74 -4.67 17.33
C GLY A 666 -36.74 -3.51 17.12
N VAL A 667 -36.66 -2.61 18.10
CA VAL A 667 -35.70 -1.51 18.08
C VAL A 667 -34.26 -2.04 18.15
N ALA A 668 -33.99 -3.05 19.00
CA ALA A 668 -32.64 -3.60 19.16
C ALA A 668 -32.12 -4.26 17.89
N TYR A 669 -32.94 -5.08 17.22
CA TYR A 669 -32.54 -5.73 15.96
C TYR A 669 -32.44 -4.74 14.80
N TYR A 670 -33.19 -3.62 14.80
CA TYR A 670 -32.94 -2.55 13.86
C TYR A 670 -31.60 -1.87 14.14
N ASN A 671 -31.34 -1.49 15.39
CA ASN A 671 -30.12 -0.77 15.76
C ASN A 671 -28.85 -1.63 15.60
N ALA A 672 -28.95 -2.96 15.71
CA ALA A 672 -27.88 -3.90 15.47
C ALA A 672 -27.76 -4.36 14.01
N SER A 673 -28.61 -3.82 13.11
CA SER A 673 -28.50 -4.05 11.66
C SER A 673 -27.45 -3.14 11.01
N TYR A 674 -27.17 -3.36 9.75
CA TYR A 674 -26.35 -2.49 8.93
C TYR A 674 -26.71 -1.01 9.05
N TYR A 675 -28.00 -0.69 9.17
CA TYR A 675 -28.51 0.68 9.24
C TYR A 675 -28.53 1.27 10.66
N GLY A 676 -28.13 0.53 11.65
CA GLY A 676 -28.13 0.95 13.06
C GLY A 676 -26.76 1.39 13.56
N LEU A 677 -26.75 2.08 14.72
CA LEU A 677 -25.51 2.54 15.34
C LEU A 677 -24.73 1.41 16.05
N GLN A 678 -25.40 0.31 16.40
CA GLN A 678 -24.83 -0.81 17.14
C GLN A 678 -24.69 -2.05 16.24
N TRP A 679 -24.42 -1.84 14.95
CA TRP A 679 -24.23 -2.87 13.94
C TRP A 679 -23.17 -3.91 14.34
N ASP A 680 -22.13 -3.48 15.05
CA ASP A 680 -20.98 -4.25 15.53
C ASP A 680 -21.34 -5.35 16.55
N LEU A 681 -22.58 -5.38 17.04
CA LEU A 681 -23.08 -6.51 17.83
C LEU A 681 -23.34 -7.77 16.99
N LEU A 682 -23.70 -7.61 15.72
CA LEU A 682 -24.06 -8.72 14.81
C LEU A 682 -23.14 -8.87 13.62
N ALA A 683 -22.13 -8.00 13.48
CA ALA A 683 -21.17 -7.97 12.40
C ALA A 683 -19.77 -7.61 12.91
N TYR A 684 -18.75 -7.88 12.12
CA TYR A 684 -17.38 -7.50 12.42
C TYR A 684 -17.00 -6.22 11.68
N ASP A 685 -17.59 -5.99 10.52
CA ASP A 685 -17.35 -4.81 9.73
C ASP A 685 -18.64 -4.26 9.10
N ARG A 686 -18.59 -3.00 8.66
CA ARG A 686 -19.69 -2.30 8.02
C ARG A 686 -19.19 -1.56 6.78
N TYR A 687 -19.30 -2.23 5.65
CA TYR A 687 -18.83 -1.69 4.39
C TYR A 687 -19.89 -0.84 3.68
N TYR A 688 -19.47 0.31 3.14
CA TYR A 688 -20.37 1.23 2.42
C TYR A 688 -20.66 0.77 0.99
N SER A 689 -19.74 0.04 0.37
CA SER A 689 -19.83 -0.36 -1.03
C SER A 689 -20.64 -1.64 -1.27
N SER A 690 -20.90 -2.43 -0.24
CA SER A 690 -21.66 -3.67 -0.39
C SER A 690 -22.83 -3.76 0.60
N PRO A 691 -24.07 -3.72 0.12
CA PRO A 691 -25.25 -3.92 0.96
C PRO A 691 -25.44 -5.39 1.40
N ASN A 692 -24.45 -6.26 1.15
CA ASN A 692 -24.51 -7.70 1.50
C ASN A 692 -24.41 -7.96 3.01
N GLY A 693 -24.25 -6.93 3.83
CA GLY A 693 -24.27 -7.02 5.28
C GLY A 693 -25.64 -7.29 5.86
N ASN A 694 -25.79 -7.15 7.20
CA ASN A 694 -27.04 -7.38 7.94
C ASN A 694 -28.11 -6.33 7.59
N VAL A 695 -28.64 -6.43 6.37
CA VAL A 695 -29.69 -5.55 5.80
C VAL A 695 -31.09 -6.15 5.96
N ASP A 696 -31.20 -7.36 6.54
CA ASP A 696 -32.48 -8.03 6.74
C ASP A 696 -33.25 -7.41 7.88
N MET A 697 -34.31 -6.70 7.53
CA MET A 697 -35.19 -6.02 8.48
C MET A 697 -36.34 -6.91 9.03
N ARG A 698 -36.47 -8.17 8.58
CA ARG A 698 -37.61 -9.02 8.92
C ARG A 698 -37.79 -9.26 10.42
N ILE A 699 -36.69 -9.38 11.17
CA ILE A 699 -36.74 -9.57 12.63
C ILE A 699 -37.23 -8.31 13.32
N ALA A 700 -36.67 -7.16 12.99
CA ALA A 700 -37.08 -5.88 13.53
C ALA A 700 -38.59 -5.64 13.25
N GLU A 701 -39.02 -5.84 12.01
CA GLU A 701 -40.42 -5.70 11.59
C GLU A 701 -41.36 -6.67 12.33
N LYS A 702 -40.94 -7.93 12.47
CA LYS A 702 -41.71 -8.95 13.22
C LYS A 702 -42.03 -8.47 14.63
N TYR A 703 -41.02 -8.01 15.36
CA TYR A 703 -41.24 -7.60 16.75
C TYR A 703 -41.92 -6.25 16.89
N LEU A 704 -41.71 -5.28 16.01
CA LEU A 704 -42.41 -4.00 15.99
C LEU A 704 -43.92 -4.22 15.68
N ASN A 705 -44.24 -5.02 14.69
CA ASN A 705 -45.64 -5.37 14.36
C ASN A 705 -46.29 -6.13 15.52
N LYS A 706 -45.56 -7.08 16.15
CA LYS A 706 -46.04 -7.76 17.33
C LYS A 706 -46.37 -6.80 18.46
N ALA A 707 -45.49 -5.86 18.75
CA ALA A 707 -45.67 -4.84 19.77
C ALA A 707 -46.96 -4.01 19.59
N LEU A 708 -47.20 -3.59 18.32
CA LEU A 708 -48.39 -2.86 17.96
C LEU A 708 -49.65 -3.73 18.08
N SER A 709 -49.61 -5.01 17.69
CA SER A 709 -50.74 -5.94 17.72
C SER A 709 -51.14 -6.35 19.15
N LEU A 710 -50.20 -6.44 20.07
CA LEU A 710 -50.47 -6.82 21.48
C LEU A 710 -51.26 -5.71 22.23
N GLY A 711 -51.19 -4.46 21.78
CA GLY A 711 -51.75 -3.33 22.51
C GLY A 711 -50.91 -2.98 23.76
N GLY A 712 -51.25 -1.93 24.45
CA GLY A 712 -50.53 -1.53 25.68
C GLY A 712 -49.37 -0.54 25.46
N LEU A 713 -48.94 -0.31 24.25
CA LEU A 713 -48.05 0.82 23.94
C LEU A 713 -48.77 2.13 24.07
N ASN A 714 -48.15 3.12 24.71
CA ASN A 714 -48.73 4.46 24.74
C ASN A 714 -48.60 5.14 23.34
N THR A 715 -49.28 6.25 23.13
CA THR A 715 -49.31 6.93 21.84
C THR A 715 -47.95 7.33 21.32
N GLU A 716 -47.01 7.73 22.18
CA GLU A 716 -45.65 8.06 21.82
C GLU A 716 -44.89 6.80 21.30
N GLN A 717 -45.00 5.70 22.03
CA GLN A 717 -44.36 4.42 21.66
C GLN A 717 -44.94 3.83 20.38
N GLN A 718 -46.25 4.03 20.13
CA GLN A 718 -46.87 3.66 18.83
C GLN A 718 -46.30 4.48 17.70
N ALA A 719 -46.19 5.83 17.89
CA ALA A 719 -45.55 6.69 16.87
C ALA A 719 -44.13 6.27 16.57
N GLN A 720 -43.35 5.93 17.58
CA GLN A 720 -41.97 5.41 17.47
C GLN A 720 -41.95 4.08 16.72
N ALA A 721 -42.82 3.14 17.04
CA ALA A 721 -42.93 1.85 16.35
C ALA A 721 -43.23 2.01 14.86
N TYR A 722 -44.18 2.85 14.50
CA TYR A 722 -44.51 3.13 13.10
C TYR A 722 -43.35 3.83 12.37
N PHE A 723 -42.62 4.71 13.04
CA PHE A 723 -41.43 5.31 12.45
C PHE A 723 -40.36 4.26 12.16
N MET A 724 -40.06 3.37 13.11
CA MET A 724 -39.10 2.29 12.92
C MET A 724 -39.51 1.35 11.79
N LEU A 725 -40.81 1.01 11.70
CA LEU A 725 -41.34 0.23 10.56
C LEU A 725 -41.17 0.96 9.23
N ALA A 726 -41.38 2.28 9.20
CA ALA A 726 -41.16 3.11 8.03
C ALA A 726 -39.70 3.11 7.61
N ARG A 727 -38.77 3.11 8.57
CA ARG A 727 -37.36 2.97 8.30
C ARG A 727 -36.99 1.59 7.73
N CYS A 728 -37.62 0.53 8.24
CA CYS A 728 -37.44 -0.82 7.67
C CYS A 728 -37.97 -0.89 6.22
N GLU A 729 -39.13 -0.30 5.94
CA GLU A 729 -39.67 -0.21 4.57
C GLU A 729 -38.69 0.54 3.64
N GLN A 730 -38.17 1.67 4.09
CA GLN A 730 -37.22 2.50 3.37
C GLN A 730 -35.96 1.75 3.03
N ASN A 731 -35.38 1.08 4.02
CA ASN A 731 -34.16 0.31 3.86
C ASN A 731 -34.34 -0.86 2.88
N ARG A 732 -35.47 -1.57 2.94
CA ARG A 732 -35.83 -2.60 1.94
C ARG A 732 -35.96 -2.04 0.53
N TYR A 733 -36.56 -0.87 0.39
CA TYR A 733 -36.68 -0.21 -0.91
C TYR A 733 -35.28 0.10 -1.47
N THR A 734 -34.38 0.62 -0.63
CA THR A 734 -33.01 0.94 -1.00
C THR A 734 -32.24 -0.30 -1.47
N VAL A 735 -32.33 -1.40 -0.73
CA VAL A 735 -31.67 -2.66 -1.11
C VAL A 735 -32.17 -3.21 -2.44
N GLN A 736 -33.48 -3.04 -2.74
CA GLN A 736 -34.10 -3.61 -3.93
C GLN A 736 -34.03 -2.71 -5.17
N ASN A 737 -33.93 -1.42 -4.99
CA ASN A 737 -34.12 -0.43 -6.07
C ASN A 737 -33.10 0.72 -6.04
N GLY A 738 -32.24 0.79 -5.05
CA GLY A 738 -31.22 1.82 -4.94
C GLY A 738 -30.05 1.53 -5.89
N GLU A 739 -29.57 2.57 -6.57
CA GLU A 739 -28.30 2.54 -7.25
C GLU A 739 -27.23 3.06 -6.28
N PHE A 740 -26.16 2.31 -6.14
CA PHE A 740 -25.01 2.73 -5.38
C PHE A 740 -24.24 3.77 -6.19
N THR A 741 -24.12 4.98 -5.69
CA THR A 741 -23.27 6.01 -6.31
C THR A 741 -22.09 6.27 -5.41
N GLU A 742 -20.89 5.93 -5.88
CA GLU A 742 -19.66 6.41 -5.29
C GLU A 742 -19.55 7.91 -5.51
N SER A 743 -19.52 8.67 -4.43
CA SER A 743 -19.21 10.09 -4.48
C SER A 743 -17.75 10.29 -4.07
N TYR A 744 -17.02 11.05 -4.88
CA TYR A 744 -15.62 11.42 -4.63
C TYR A 744 -15.39 12.16 -3.29
N ASP A 745 -16.46 12.64 -2.65
CA ASP A 745 -16.41 13.39 -1.37
C ASP A 745 -16.54 12.48 -0.13
N GLY A 746 -16.37 11.15 -0.27
CA GLY A 746 -16.53 10.20 0.84
C GLY A 746 -17.96 10.06 1.38
N ASN A 747 -18.94 10.66 0.74
CA ASN A 747 -20.36 10.53 1.03
C ASN A 747 -20.99 9.50 0.09
N ASN A 748 -20.63 8.25 0.24
CA ASN A 748 -21.29 7.17 -0.47
C ASN A 748 -22.77 7.14 -0.07
N ALA A 749 -23.62 7.49 -0.97
CA ALA A 749 -25.06 7.51 -0.75
C ALA A 749 -25.76 6.75 -1.86
N PHE A 750 -26.71 5.90 -1.47
CA PHE A 750 -27.65 5.36 -2.44
C PHE A 750 -28.46 6.50 -3.06
N SER A 751 -28.34 6.67 -4.37
CA SER A 751 -29.26 7.55 -5.05
C SER A 751 -30.63 6.89 -5.12
N ILE A 752 -31.61 7.53 -4.53
CA ILE A 752 -32.99 7.02 -4.51
C ILE A 752 -33.88 8.01 -5.27
N ASP A 753 -34.60 7.51 -6.26
CA ASP A 753 -35.72 8.29 -6.82
C ASP A 753 -36.83 8.40 -5.76
N PHE A 754 -36.80 9.49 -5.02
CA PHE A 754 -37.75 9.79 -3.95
C PHE A 754 -39.18 9.84 -4.44
N ASN A 755 -39.45 10.33 -5.63
CA ASN A 755 -40.78 10.41 -6.21
C ASN A 755 -41.31 9.01 -6.55
N ARG A 756 -40.45 8.14 -6.99
CA ARG A 756 -40.80 6.72 -7.21
C ARG A 756 -41.03 6.00 -5.89
N MET A 757 -40.18 6.22 -4.89
CA MET A 757 -40.35 5.64 -3.56
C MET A 757 -41.64 6.15 -2.87
N LYS A 758 -41.96 7.47 -2.94
CA LYS A 758 -43.15 8.06 -2.35
C LYS A 758 -44.47 7.47 -2.92
N ARG A 759 -44.44 6.99 -4.16
CA ARG A 759 -45.57 6.31 -4.82
C ARG A 759 -45.60 4.80 -4.60
N SER A 760 -44.64 4.26 -3.89
CA SER A 760 -44.54 2.82 -3.64
C SER A 760 -45.23 2.40 -2.34
N MET A 761 -45.43 1.08 -2.21
CA MET A 761 -45.92 0.45 -0.96
C MET A 761 -44.96 0.61 0.23
N TYR A 762 -43.72 1.06 0.00
CA TYR A 762 -42.69 1.22 1.02
C TYR A 762 -42.84 2.53 1.85
N MET A 763 -43.93 3.27 1.70
CA MET A 763 -44.23 4.49 2.45
C MET A 763 -45.46 4.37 3.34
N ARG A 764 -46.03 3.17 3.47
CA ARG A 764 -47.27 2.92 4.23
C ARG A 764 -47.17 3.35 5.69
N ASN A 765 -46.07 3.05 6.34
CA ASN A 765 -45.93 3.40 7.75
C ASN A 765 -45.64 4.89 7.96
N PHE A 766 -45.07 5.58 7.01
CA PHE A 766 -45.00 7.05 7.02
C PHE A 766 -46.40 7.68 6.88
N GLU A 767 -47.26 7.11 6.06
CA GLU A 767 -48.64 7.57 5.93
C GLU A 767 -49.42 7.41 7.24
N ILE A 768 -49.33 6.26 7.91
CA ILE A 768 -49.96 6.00 9.20
C ILE A 768 -49.44 7.01 10.23
N LEU A 769 -48.12 7.22 10.31
CA LEU A 769 -47.49 8.17 11.21
C LEU A 769 -48.00 9.59 10.96
N ALA A 770 -48.03 10.01 9.71
CA ALA A 770 -48.48 11.34 9.29
C ALA A 770 -49.98 11.60 9.59
N ASN A 771 -50.84 10.58 9.46
CA ASN A 771 -52.26 10.76 9.66
C ASN A 771 -52.71 10.68 11.13
N ASN A 772 -52.08 9.79 11.93
CA ASN A 772 -52.64 9.43 13.24
C ASN A 772 -51.81 9.96 14.42
N TYR A 773 -50.55 10.43 14.24
CA TYR A 773 -49.66 10.73 15.34
C TYR A 773 -49.12 12.16 15.39
N LYS A 774 -49.71 13.11 14.63
CA LYS A 774 -49.26 14.52 14.56
C LYS A 774 -49.13 15.23 15.91
N GLY A 775 -49.89 14.80 16.89
CA GLY A 775 -49.92 15.41 18.23
C GLY A 775 -48.77 14.97 19.16
N THR A 776 -48.01 13.92 18.80
CA THR A 776 -47.00 13.35 19.67
C THR A 776 -45.70 14.14 19.64
N ALA A 777 -44.92 14.04 20.73
CA ALA A 777 -43.58 14.59 20.81
C ALA A 777 -42.62 13.86 19.86
N SER A 778 -42.78 12.55 19.75
CA SER A 778 -42.02 11.71 18.81
C SER A 778 -42.24 12.12 17.36
N TYR A 779 -43.44 12.47 16.96
CA TYR A 779 -43.70 12.96 15.60
C TYR A 779 -42.93 14.27 15.29
N LYS A 780 -42.92 15.20 16.24
CA LYS A 780 -42.16 16.46 16.10
C LYS A 780 -40.68 16.25 16.01
N GLU A 781 -40.16 15.32 16.83
CA GLU A 781 -38.74 14.91 16.79
C GLU A 781 -38.39 14.25 15.45
N ILE A 782 -39.25 13.34 14.96
CA ILE A 782 -39.03 12.64 13.69
C ILE A 782 -38.98 13.62 12.52
N ILE A 783 -39.85 14.62 12.45
CA ILE A 783 -39.79 15.65 11.41
C ILE A 783 -38.46 16.40 11.44
N LYS A 784 -37.95 16.71 12.62
CA LYS A 784 -36.69 17.43 12.79
C LYS A 784 -35.48 16.61 12.39
N GLU A 785 -35.47 15.34 12.77
CA GLU A 785 -34.26 14.49 12.64
C GLU A 785 -34.28 13.63 11.38
N CYS A 786 -35.44 13.34 10.78
CA CYS A 786 -35.57 12.49 9.59
C CYS A 786 -35.89 13.32 8.34
N LYS A 787 -34.87 13.63 7.53
CA LYS A 787 -35.04 14.36 6.27
C LYS A 787 -36.03 13.67 5.31
N TYR A 788 -36.06 12.34 5.30
CA TYR A 788 -36.96 11.56 4.45
C TYR A 788 -38.42 11.73 4.83
N PHE A 789 -38.74 11.75 6.13
CA PHE A 789 -40.10 12.01 6.58
C PHE A 789 -40.52 13.47 6.34
N ALA A 790 -39.63 14.42 6.58
CA ALA A 790 -39.84 15.81 6.27
C ALA A 790 -40.15 16.02 4.76
N TYR A 791 -39.40 15.33 3.89
CA TYR A 791 -39.67 15.36 2.43
C TYR A 791 -40.99 14.65 2.06
N TYR A 792 -41.32 13.54 2.76
CA TYR A 792 -42.59 12.84 2.53
C TYR A 792 -43.80 13.75 2.79
N LEU A 793 -43.72 14.61 3.78
CA LEU A 793 -44.82 15.53 4.18
C LEU A 793 -45.00 16.71 3.22
N ASN A 794 -43.98 17.12 2.48
CA ASN A 794 -44.00 18.17 1.46
C ASN A 794 -44.27 17.57 0.07
#